data_d31b601dd9f93c2a54afd4cfd11ee1fc
#
_entry.id   d31b601dd9f93c2a54afd4cfd11ee1fc
#
_cell.length_a   1.000
_cell.length_b   1.000
_cell.length_c   1.000
_cell.angle_alpha   90.00
_cell.angle_beta   90.00
_cell.angle_gamma   90.00
#
_symmetry.space_group_name_H-M   'P 1'
#
loop_
_entity.id
_entity.type
_entity.pdbx_description
1 polymer ?
#
loop_
_entity_poly.entity_id
_entity_poly.type
_entity_poly.pdbx_seq_one_letter_code
_entity_poly.pdbx_strand_id
1 'polypeptide(L)'
;MISPLIGLMNDQVQGMEKHRYAKARTINSDIPPMVKKTIAQEVQEGRCDILYLSPESLLSRSDISDLIGDRAIGLLIVDEAHIVTTWGKQFRPDYWFLGDYVNKLRKQQLNGPHQHAFVTATFTATATYGGEEDMYRETLRSLHMSPDPIVYLGCVRRRNIELCIREVPRVTGRREYELDKFQALTGQITTALEQGQKTLVYFPTVSLLERFYTHCLAQRLGNSVTRYHAQLSGEAKAENLEDFRSGKRRIMLATKAFGMGIDIPDIALVLHFAPTGNLCDYTQEIGRAARDPEIHGRAVYEHMANDFKHINRLHGLSSIQPWQLVQVMRKVLQLYRQHRASQPATATKHRNELLVDAESFAYIFASPNGEHQQDPLAKVKTAMLLIQKDSEARGYAPFIMRPSPLFTHGYFLLSSADAAAVNCICTGAATLQDEAAGVYDVDLARLWSSRWQNDFSFPQFKYLLYTHSDKLPLNAQLHLTPAMQLTLEWHTNADARFSVLLRALKEIFFEAARSGQYLYDRDAAARLAQATGLSSTRATSAVRVVLAAVQSWQQHSSRLQRTRVLRRGTTQEGAEYSVVDPFISEFFHWLEQSFSVLHSGETCRYLPVNDSAQSSERLTPALGVLEELDLLHFALLGGSNSRLYLYINQTQTLELADRGFYRNRLLERIAQRHTDAVRLMSWLFTSGFSSEQLWDRIEEYFLGLPIQGFDAPSAESR
;
A
#
# COMPACT_ATOMS: atom_id res chain seq x y z
N MET A 1 -14.19 -0.73 19.54
CA MET A 1 -13.98 0.39 18.62
C MET A 1 -12.89 0.03 17.61
N ILE A 2 -13.13 0.25 16.34
CA ILE A 2 -12.17 -0.05 15.27
C ILE A 2 -11.52 1.25 14.84
N SER A 3 -10.19 1.33 14.91
CA SER A 3 -9.43 2.52 14.53
C SER A 3 -8.22 2.12 13.68
N PRO A 4 -7.85 2.92 12.66
CA PRO A 4 -6.81 2.55 11.69
C PRO A 4 -5.39 2.65 12.21
N LEU A 5 -5.16 3.35 13.31
CA LEU A 5 -3.82 3.69 13.78
C LEU A 5 -3.59 3.37 15.24
N ILE A 6 -2.46 2.70 15.49
CA ILE A 6 -2.01 2.33 16.85
C ILE A 6 -1.80 3.58 17.72
N GLY A 7 -1.15 4.62 17.19
CA GLY A 7 -0.93 5.87 17.89
C GLY A 7 -2.23 6.51 18.36
N LEU A 8 -3.23 6.60 17.47
CA LEU A 8 -4.55 7.15 17.80
C LEU A 8 -5.26 6.34 18.91
N MET A 9 -5.21 5.00 18.82
CA MET A 9 -5.80 4.14 19.85
C MET A 9 -5.14 4.36 21.21
N ASN A 10 -3.81 4.46 21.26
CA ASN A 10 -3.06 4.70 22.47
C ASN A 10 -3.38 6.08 23.07
N ASP A 11 -3.40 7.13 22.24
CA ASP A 11 -3.73 8.49 22.68
C ASP A 11 -5.17 8.58 23.23
N GLN A 12 -6.13 7.90 22.60
CA GLN A 12 -7.52 7.85 23.07
C GLN A 12 -7.64 7.12 24.41
N VAL A 13 -6.97 5.99 24.58
CA VAL A 13 -6.95 5.26 25.87
C VAL A 13 -6.32 6.12 26.97
N GLN A 14 -5.16 6.74 26.71
CA GLN A 14 -4.51 7.65 27.67
C GLN A 14 -5.36 8.88 27.98
N GLY A 15 -6.04 9.43 26.97
CA GLY A 15 -6.97 10.54 27.16
C GLY A 15 -8.13 10.17 28.12
N MET A 16 -8.70 8.99 27.95
CA MET A 16 -9.75 8.50 28.87
C MET A 16 -9.22 8.30 30.29
N GLU A 17 -8.02 7.77 30.46
CA GLU A 17 -7.37 7.63 31.78
C GLU A 17 -7.17 8.97 32.47
N LYS A 18 -6.70 10.00 31.72
CA LYS A 18 -6.59 11.37 32.23
C LYS A 18 -7.93 11.92 32.73
N HIS A 19 -9.03 11.54 32.11
CA HIS A 19 -10.40 11.86 32.52
C HIS A 19 -10.99 10.88 33.55
N ARG A 20 -10.12 10.08 34.21
CA ARG A 20 -10.49 9.10 35.25
C ARG A 20 -11.37 7.94 34.77
N TYR A 21 -11.33 7.64 33.46
CA TYR A 21 -12.01 6.46 32.94
C TYR A 21 -10.98 5.37 32.62
N ALA A 22 -10.81 4.43 33.54
CA ALA A 22 -9.75 3.41 33.48
C ALA A 22 -10.19 2.08 32.83
N LYS A 23 -11.38 2.01 32.22
CA LYS A 23 -11.93 0.77 31.62
C LYS A 23 -11.79 0.71 30.08
N ALA A 24 -10.85 1.47 29.50
CA ALA A 24 -10.50 1.42 28.10
C ALA A 24 -9.19 0.66 27.90
N ARG A 25 -9.11 -0.19 26.88
CA ARG A 25 -7.90 -0.94 26.51
C ARG A 25 -7.72 -0.95 25.00
N THR A 26 -6.51 -1.24 24.57
CA THR A 26 -6.21 -1.46 23.15
C THR A 26 -5.49 -2.80 22.97
N ILE A 27 -5.78 -3.50 21.87
CA ILE A 27 -5.03 -4.66 21.41
C ILE A 27 -4.53 -4.35 19.99
N ASN A 28 -3.21 -4.27 19.84
CA ASN A 28 -2.54 -3.98 18.58
C ASN A 28 -1.22 -4.78 18.45
N SER A 29 -0.46 -4.59 17.36
CA SER A 29 0.80 -5.31 17.12
C SER A 29 1.89 -5.03 18.15
N ASP A 30 1.89 -3.85 18.75
CA ASP A 30 2.97 -3.39 19.64
C ASP A 30 2.82 -3.91 21.09
N ILE A 31 1.64 -4.50 21.39
CA ILE A 31 1.36 -5.01 22.73
C ILE A 31 1.86 -6.45 22.86
N PRO A 32 2.68 -6.75 23.88
CA PRO A 32 3.18 -8.09 24.14
C PRO A 32 2.05 -9.13 24.34
N PRO A 33 2.24 -10.39 23.93
CA PRO A 33 1.23 -11.44 24.03
C PRO A 33 0.69 -11.68 25.45
N MET A 34 1.55 -11.60 26.46
CA MET A 34 1.12 -11.70 27.88
C MET A 34 0.11 -10.60 28.25
N VAL A 35 0.40 -9.35 27.87
CA VAL A 35 -0.51 -8.23 28.12
C VAL A 35 -1.81 -8.38 27.35
N LYS A 36 -1.77 -8.89 26.11
CA LYS A 36 -2.99 -9.20 25.33
C LYS A 36 -3.86 -10.22 26.05
N LYS A 37 -3.26 -11.25 26.66
CA LYS A 37 -3.97 -12.26 27.43
C LYS A 37 -4.64 -11.65 28.68
N THR A 38 -3.91 -10.79 29.39
CA THR A 38 -4.45 -10.05 30.55
C THR A 38 -5.62 -9.16 30.13
N ILE A 39 -5.49 -8.42 29.02
CA ILE A 39 -6.58 -7.59 28.49
C ILE A 39 -7.80 -8.44 28.13
N ALA A 40 -7.60 -9.62 27.49
CA ALA A 40 -8.70 -10.53 27.18
C ALA A 40 -9.45 -10.98 28.46
N GLN A 41 -8.73 -11.32 29.52
CA GLN A 41 -9.33 -11.63 30.82
C GLN A 41 -10.10 -10.44 31.39
N GLU A 42 -9.54 -9.23 31.35
CA GLU A 42 -10.24 -8.02 31.81
C GLU A 42 -11.53 -7.75 31.02
N VAL A 43 -11.53 -8.04 29.71
CA VAL A 43 -12.74 -7.95 28.87
C VAL A 43 -13.80 -8.96 29.34
N GLN A 44 -13.43 -10.23 29.49
CA GLN A 44 -14.34 -11.30 29.91
C GLN A 44 -14.93 -11.04 31.30
N GLU A 45 -14.11 -10.54 32.24
CA GLU A 45 -14.52 -10.22 33.61
C GLU A 45 -15.29 -8.90 33.75
N GLY A 46 -15.51 -8.14 32.70
CA GLY A 46 -16.21 -6.85 32.72
C GLY A 46 -15.40 -5.69 33.29
N ARG A 47 -14.09 -5.83 33.43
CA ARG A 47 -13.18 -4.77 33.84
C ARG A 47 -12.76 -3.86 32.69
N CYS A 48 -13.04 -4.26 31.44
CA CYS A 48 -12.86 -3.47 30.22
C CYS A 48 -14.22 -3.28 29.53
N ASP A 49 -14.63 -2.04 29.35
CA ASP A 49 -15.89 -1.69 28.68
C ASP A 49 -15.66 -1.20 27.25
N ILE A 50 -14.49 -0.59 26.98
CA ILE A 50 -14.11 -0.07 25.66
C ILE A 50 -12.82 -0.73 25.20
N LEU A 51 -12.92 -1.50 24.12
CA LEU A 51 -11.77 -2.16 23.51
C LEU A 51 -11.48 -1.59 22.13
N TYR A 52 -10.26 -1.07 21.94
CA TYR A 52 -9.76 -0.59 20.65
C TYR A 52 -9.02 -1.69 19.91
N LEU A 53 -9.37 -1.89 18.63
CA LEU A 53 -8.76 -2.87 17.73
C LEU A 53 -8.47 -2.21 16.37
N SER A 54 -7.40 -2.64 15.72
CA SER A 54 -7.24 -2.34 14.29
C SER A 54 -8.10 -3.29 13.44
N PRO A 55 -8.50 -2.92 12.21
CA PRO A 55 -9.23 -3.81 11.31
C PRO A 55 -8.49 -5.13 11.07
N GLU A 56 -7.18 -5.07 10.88
CA GLU A 56 -6.34 -6.24 10.69
C GLU A 56 -6.36 -7.16 11.91
N SER A 57 -6.31 -6.58 13.12
CA SER A 57 -6.40 -7.34 14.36
C SER A 57 -7.77 -7.99 14.55
N LEU A 58 -8.83 -7.33 14.13
CA LEU A 58 -10.18 -7.88 14.20
C LEU A 58 -10.37 -9.02 13.18
N LEU A 59 -9.94 -8.81 11.93
CA LEU A 59 -10.14 -9.77 10.84
C LEU A 59 -9.25 -11.01 10.95
N SER A 60 -8.06 -10.87 11.52
CA SER A 60 -7.15 -12.00 11.76
C SER A 60 -7.59 -12.90 12.91
N ARG A 61 -8.57 -12.47 13.71
CA ARG A 61 -9.09 -13.25 14.83
C ARG A 61 -10.27 -14.10 14.39
N SER A 62 -10.09 -15.42 14.45
CA SER A 62 -11.19 -16.38 14.39
C SER A 62 -11.93 -16.51 15.74
N ASP A 63 -11.32 -15.96 16.78
CA ASP A 63 -11.60 -16.18 18.20
C ASP A 63 -12.16 -14.92 18.90
N ILE A 64 -12.94 -14.09 18.21
CA ILE A 64 -13.56 -12.92 18.86
C ILE A 64 -14.46 -13.35 20.02
N SER A 65 -15.11 -14.51 19.90
CA SER A 65 -15.92 -15.09 20.97
C SER A 65 -15.07 -15.43 22.19
N ASP A 66 -13.85 -15.93 21.98
CA ASP A 66 -12.93 -16.23 23.09
C ASP A 66 -12.42 -14.94 23.74
N LEU A 67 -12.29 -13.86 22.98
CA LEU A 67 -11.89 -12.56 23.50
C LEU A 67 -12.97 -11.92 24.40
N ILE A 68 -14.24 -11.98 23.97
CA ILE A 68 -15.35 -11.35 24.70
C ILE A 68 -16.02 -12.30 25.72
N GLY A 69 -15.77 -13.61 25.61
CA GLY A 69 -16.43 -14.63 26.44
C GLY A 69 -17.96 -14.60 26.27
N ASP A 70 -18.68 -14.72 27.38
CA ASP A 70 -20.14 -14.68 27.39
C ASP A 70 -20.74 -13.27 27.29
N ARG A 71 -19.93 -12.25 27.03
CA ARG A 71 -20.39 -10.86 26.93
C ARG A 71 -20.91 -10.55 25.53
N ALA A 72 -21.89 -9.66 25.46
CA ALA A 72 -22.42 -9.12 24.22
C ALA A 72 -21.68 -7.82 23.81
N ILE A 73 -21.55 -7.61 22.53
CA ILE A 73 -21.18 -6.30 21.99
C ILE A 73 -22.42 -5.41 22.05
N GLY A 74 -22.38 -4.29 22.72
CA GLY A 74 -23.48 -3.30 22.74
C GLY A 74 -23.37 -2.30 21.59
N LEU A 75 -22.16 -1.81 21.35
CA LEU A 75 -21.88 -0.80 20.32
C LEU A 75 -20.56 -1.13 19.61
N LEU A 76 -20.58 -1.12 18.28
CA LEU A 76 -19.40 -1.19 17.44
C LEU A 76 -19.17 0.15 16.75
N ILE A 77 -18.03 0.76 17.01
CA ILE A 77 -17.66 2.05 16.42
C ILE A 77 -16.57 1.82 15.37
N VAL A 78 -16.74 2.40 14.20
CA VAL A 78 -15.71 2.49 13.15
C VAL A 78 -15.25 3.94 13.04
N ASP A 79 -14.04 4.19 13.50
CA ASP A 79 -13.38 5.50 13.42
C ASP A 79 -12.69 5.69 12.06
N GLU A 80 -12.58 6.94 11.62
CA GLU A 80 -12.06 7.29 10.29
C GLU A 80 -12.76 6.49 9.16
N ALA A 81 -14.09 6.40 9.25
CA ALA A 81 -14.90 5.53 8.39
C ALA A 81 -14.76 5.82 6.89
N HIS A 82 -14.26 7.00 6.50
CA HIS A 82 -13.95 7.33 5.11
C HIS A 82 -12.93 6.36 4.46
N ILE A 83 -12.13 5.66 5.26
CA ILE A 83 -11.18 4.64 4.75
C ILE A 83 -11.90 3.40 4.20
N VAL A 84 -13.14 3.14 4.65
CA VAL A 84 -13.97 2.01 4.15
C VAL A 84 -14.38 2.22 2.69
N THR A 85 -14.37 3.46 2.23
CA THR A 85 -14.74 3.79 0.86
C THR A 85 -13.55 3.58 -0.08
N THR A 86 -13.82 3.37 -1.36
CA THR A 86 -12.80 3.24 -2.41
C THR A 86 -11.94 4.50 -2.59
N TRP A 87 -12.25 5.55 -1.85
CA TRP A 87 -11.67 6.89 -1.96
C TRP A 87 -10.50 7.16 -1.04
N GLY A 88 -10.33 6.38 0.02
CA GLY A 88 -9.20 6.55 0.94
C GLY A 88 -7.89 6.38 0.19
N LYS A 89 -7.05 7.43 0.13
CA LYS A 89 -5.69 7.39 -0.47
C LYS A 89 -4.79 6.30 0.12
N GLN A 90 -5.13 5.87 1.33
CA GLN A 90 -4.52 4.73 2.00
C GLN A 90 -5.51 3.57 1.94
N PHE A 91 -5.73 3.07 0.72
CA PHE A 91 -6.53 1.90 0.53
C PHE A 91 -5.97 0.75 1.39
N ARG A 92 -6.72 0.39 2.43
CA ARG A 92 -6.45 -0.76 3.27
C ARG A 92 -7.46 -1.85 2.93
N PRO A 93 -7.02 -2.92 2.26
CA PRO A 93 -7.90 -4.03 1.85
C PRO A 93 -8.74 -4.58 3.01
N ASP A 94 -8.18 -4.57 4.21
CA ASP A 94 -8.84 -5.07 5.41
C ASP A 94 -10.14 -4.33 5.74
N TYR A 95 -10.24 -3.04 5.43
CA TYR A 95 -11.49 -2.30 5.63
C TYR A 95 -12.63 -2.75 4.71
N TRP A 96 -12.32 -3.28 3.53
CA TRP A 96 -13.35 -3.83 2.64
C TRP A 96 -13.97 -5.12 3.16
N PHE A 97 -13.19 -5.93 3.88
CA PHE A 97 -13.72 -7.12 4.55
C PHE A 97 -14.43 -6.81 5.85
N LEU A 98 -14.17 -5.64 6.44
CA LEU A 98 -14.70 -5.25 7.74
C LEU A 98 -16.24 -5.29 7.76
N GLY A 99 -16.89 -4.78 6.72
CA GLY A 99 -18.34 -4.74 6.65
C GLY A 99 -18.99 -6.13 6.67
N ASP A 100 -18.48 -7.05 5.84
CA ASP A 100 -18.97 -8.43 5.79
C ASP A 100 -18.72 -9.14 7.14
N TYR A 101 -17.55 -8.90 7.75
CA TYR A 101 -17.21 -9.47 9.05
C TYR A 101 -18.12 -8.93 10.16
N VAL A 102 -18.33 -7.63 10.23
CA VAL A 102 -19.23 -6.97 11.19
C VAL A 102 -20.66 -7.48 11.04
N ASN A 103 -21.13 -7.62 9.80
CA ASN A 103 -22.46 -8.18 9.52
C ASN A 103 -22.60 -9.64 9.99
N LYS A 104 -21.54 -10.45 9.79
CA LYS A 104 -21.48 -11.82 10.30
C LYS A 104 -21.55 -11.83 11.83
N LEU A 105 -20.75 -11.02 12.53
CA LEU A 105 -20.79 -10.92 14.00
C LEU A 105 -22.16 -10.49 14.51
N ARG A 106 -22.79 -9.50 13.86
CA ARG A 106 -24.13 -9.03 14.22
C ARG A 106 -25.17 -10.12 14.12
N LYS A 107 -25.14 -10.92 13.05
CA LYS A 107 -26.03 -12.07 12.84
C LYS A 107 -25.74 -13.18 13.84
N GLN A 108 -24.48 -13.45 14.16
CA GLN A 108 -24.11 -14.45 15.17
C GLN A 108 -24.63 -14.08 16.55
N GLN A 109 -24.49 -12.82 16.96
CA GLN A 109 -25.00 -12.36 18.26
C GLN A 109 -26.53 -12.37 18.30
N LEU A 110 -27.21 -11.94 17.22
CA LEU A 110 -28.67 -11.95 17.12
C LEU A 110 -29.25 -13.37 17.23
N ASN A 111 -28.62 -14.34 16.57
CA ASN A 111 -29.07 -15.74 16.56
C ASN A 111 -28.46 -16.57 17.70
N GLY A 112 -27.60 -15.98 18.51
CA GLY A 112 -26.95 -16.61 19.64
C GLY A 112 -27.69 -16.40 20.98
N PRO A 113 -27.04 -16.66 22.13
CA PRO A 113 -27.63 -16.57 23.45
C PRO A 113 -28.22 -15.19 23.78
N HIS A 114 -27.64 -14.15 23.26
CA HIS A 114 -28.01 -12.77 23.57
C HIS A 114 -29.28 -12.29 22.87
N GLN A 115 -29.64 -12.86 21.71
CA GLN A 115 -30.87 -12.59 20.96
C GLN A 115 -31.10 -11.10 20.58
N HIS A 116 -30.03 -10.28 20.54
CA HIS A 116 -30.09 -8.89 20.09
C HIS A 116 -28.89 -8.54 19.27
N ALA A 117 -29.07 -7.64 18.28
CA ALA A 117 -28.01 -7.10 17.46
C ALA A 117 -27.37 -5.89 18.15
N PHE A 118 -26.05 -5.71 17.96
CA PHE A 118 -25.39 -4.49 18.39
C PHE A 118 -25.61 -3.33 17.40
N VAL A 119 -25.53 -2.11 17.92
CA VAL A 119 -25.57 -0.89 17.10
C VAL A 119 -24.20 -0.66 16.48
N THR A 120 -24.17 -0.18 15.23
CA THR A 120 -22.94 0.25 14.56
C THR A 120 -22.96 1.77 14.37
N ALA A 121 -21.90 2.44 14.82
CA ALA A 121 -21.70 3.88 14.62
C ALA A 121 -20.40 4.11 13.81
N THR A 122 -20.39 5.16 13.01
CA THR A 122 -19.23 5.56 12.22
C THR A 122 -18.89 7.01 12.48
N PHE A 123 -17.59 7.31 12.61
CA PHE A 123 -17.09 8.67 12.74
C PHE A 123 -16.08 8.97 11.65
N THR A 124 -16.17 10.17 11.10
CA THR A 124 -15.19 10.68 10.14
C THR A 124 -15.28 12.20 10.06
N ALA A 125 -14.14 12.85 9.92
CA ALA A 125 -14.06 14.29 9.72
C ALA A 125 -14.11 14.72 8.24
N THR A 126 -14.06 13.77 7.30
CA THR A 126 -13.76 14.04 5.89
C THR A 126 -14.64 13.26 4.92
N ALA A 127 -15.85 12.87 5.30
CA ALA A 127 -16.79 12.27 4.38
C ALA A 127 -17.57 13.34 3.60
N THR A 128 -17.65 13.17 2.29
CA THR A 128 -18.55 13.94 1.44
C THR A 128 -19.98 13.40 1.56
N TYR A 129 -20.95 14.29 1.61
CA TYR A 129 -22.37 13.97 1.75
C TYR A 129 -23.11 14.35 0.46
N GLY A 130 -23.55 13.37 -0.31
CA GLY A 130 -24.18 13.59 -1.61
C GLY A 130 -23.18 13.84 -2.75
N GLY A 131 -23.69 14.28 -3.90
CA GLY A 131 -22.91 14.53 -5.09
C GLY A 131 -22.36 13.25 -5.75
N GLU A 132 -21.38 13.41 -6.63
CA GLU A 132 -20.74 12.29 -7.34
C GLU A 132 -19.83 11.46 -6.44
N GLU A 133 -19.31 12.06 -5.38
CA GLU A 133 -18.40 11.45 -4.39
C GLU A 133 -19.12 11.17 -3.06
N ASP A 134 -20.26 10.55 -3.10
CA ASP A 134 -21.06 10.28 -1.91
C ASP A 134 -20.41 9.21 -1.02
N MET A 135 -19.39 9.61 -0.26
CA MET A 135 -18.71 8.74 0.70
C MET A 135 -19.65 8.28 1.80
N TYR A 136 -20.62 9.08 2.16
CA TYR A 136 -21.63 8.70 3.15
C TYR A 136 -22.41 7.46 2.72
N ARG A 137 -23.01 7.46 1.52
CA ARG A 137 -23.72 6.27 0.99
C ARG A 137 -22.83 5.09 0.79
N GLU A 138 -21.59 5.31 0.34
CA GLU A 138 -20.63 4.23 0.16
C GLU A 138 -20.26 3.58 1.49
N THR A 139 -20.09 4.38 2.55
CA THR A 139 -19.85 3.87 3.92
C THR A 139 -21.01 3.04 4.42
N LEU A 140 -22.25 3.49 4.26
CA LEU A 140 -23.44 2.73 4.66
C LEU A 140 -23.49 1.36 3.98
N ARG A 141 -23.25 1.33 2.66
CA ARG A 141 -23.25 0.08 1.89
C ARG A 141 -22.11 -0.85 2.30
N SER A 142 -20.89 -0.31 2.43
CA SER A 142 -19.70 -1.10 2.75
C SER A 142 -19.75 -1.72 4.14
N LEU A 143 -20.40 -1.07 5.10
CA LEU A 143 -20.55 -1.55 6.47
C LEU A 143 -21.90 -2.24 6.76
N HIS A 144 -22.72 -2.47 5.73
CA HIS A 144 -24.06 -3.06 5.87
C HIS A 144 -24.89 -2.34 6.93
N MET A 145 -24.83 -1.01 6.96
CA MET A 145 -25.63 -0.19 7.88
C MET A 145 -27.06 -0.03 7.36
N SER A 146 -27.98 0.42 8.25
CA SER A 146 -29.33 0.77 7.84
C SER A 146 -29.31 1.80 6.71
N PRO A 147 -30.22 1.73 5.74
CA PRO A 147 -30.33 2.77 4.70
C PRO A 147 -30.81 4.13 5.25
N ASP A 148 -31.42 4.13 6.42
CA ASP A 148 -31.92 5.32 7.12
C ASP A 148 -31.31 5.40 8.54
N PRO A 149 -30.02 5.77 8.67
CA PRO A 149 -29.37 5.92 9.95
C PRO A 149 -29.61 7.31 10.53
N ILE A 150 -29.36 7.48 11.82
CA ILE A 150 -29.25 8.79 12.44
C ILE A 150 -27.92 9.41 11.99
N VAL A 151 -28.00 10.62 11.41
CA VAL A 151 -26.86 11.35 10.85
C VAL A 151 -26.65 12.66 11.58
N TYR A 152 -25.41 12.88 12.01
CA TYR A 152 -24.99 14.17 12.56
C TYR A 152 -23.94 14.77 11.62
N LEU A 153 -24.29 15.88 10.95
CA LEU A 153 -23.36 16.62 10.10
C LEU A 153 -22.71 17.74 10.94
N GLY A 154 -21.40 17.68 11.05
CA GLY A 154 -20.61 18.74 11.65
C GLY A 154 -20.34 19.89 10.67
N CYS A 155 -19.83 21.00 11.18
CA CYS A 155 -19.38 22.12 10.35
C CYS A 155 -17.94 21.85 9.90
N VAL A 156 -17.68 21.85 8.60
CA VAL A 156 -16.33 21.69 8.04
C VAL A 156 -15.52 22.98 8.20
N ARG A 157 -16.19 24.12 8.11
CA ARG A 157 -15.56 25.43 8.23
C ARG A 157 -15.00 25.69 9.61
N ARG A 158 -13.74 26.03 9.66
CA ARG A 158 -13.03 26.44 10.87
C ARG A 158 -12.87 27.96 10.87
N ARG A 159 -13.70 28.65 11.64
CA ARG A 159 -13.75 30.13 11.69
C ARG A 159 -12.46 30.75 12.23
N ASN A 160 -11.69 29.99 12.99
CA ASN A 160 -10.43 30.42 13.56
C ASN A 160 -9.21 30.07 12.67
N ILE A 161 -9.43 29.63 11.43
CA ILE A 161 -8.34 29.33 10.48
C ILE A 161 -8.50 30.22 9.23
N GLU A 162 -7.51 31.04 8.97
CA GLU A 162 -7.41 31.84 7.74
C GLU A 162 -6.69 31.04 6.66
N LEU A 163 -7.28 30.97 5.47
CA LEU A 163 -6.68 30.32 4.29
C LEU A 163 -6.01 31.38 3.42
N CYS A 164 -4.73 31.21 3.13
CA CYS A 164 -3.96 32.13 2.29
C CYS A 164 -3.27 31.33 1.16
N ILE A 165 -3.81 31.46 -0.04
CA ILE A 165 -3.25 30.82 -1.25
C ILE A 165 -2.81 31.95 -2.20
N ARG A 166 -1.54 31.90 -2.61
CA ARG A 166 -0.96 32.92 -3.49
C ARG A 166 0.07 32.33 -4.43
N GLU A 167 0.25 32.97 -5.59
CA GLU A 167 1.30 32.58 -6.53
C GLU A 167 2.65 33.13 -6.05
N VAL A 168 3.70 32.29 -6.13
CA VAL A 168 5.07 32.76 -5.91
C VAL A 168 5.50 33.59 -7.11
N PRO A 169 5.95 34.85 -6.90
CA PRO A 169 6.42 35.69 -8.00
C PRO A 169 7.58 35.01 -8.73
N ARG A 170 7.47 34.93 -10.08
CA ARG A 170 8.57 34.41 -10.89
C ARG A 170 9.76 35.37 -10.80
N VAL A 171 10.88 34.88 -10.27
CA VAL A 171 12.14 35.59 -10.37
C VAL A 171 12.71 35.30 -11.76
N THR A 172 12.97 36.34 -12.54
CA THR A 172 13.51 36.26 -13.90
C THR A 172 14.91 35.65 -13.87
N GLY A 173 15.06 34.45 -14.46
CA GLY A 173 16.30 33.72 -14.61
C GLY A 173 16.04 32.20 -14.64
N ARG A 174 16.96 31.42 -15.22
CA ARG A 174 16.98 29.96 -15.17
C ARG A 174 17.30 29.50 -13.72
N ARG A 175 16.32 29.55 -12.83
CA ARG A 175 16.46 28.96 -11.49
C ARG A 175 15.78 27.60 -11.46
N GLU A 176 16.32 26.74 -10.60
CA GLU A 176 15.75 25.44 -10.33
C GLU A 176 14.49 25.63 -9.47
N TYR A 177 13.36 25.14 -9.95
CA TYR A 177 12.04 25.16 -9.26
C TYR A 177 12.13 24.85 -7.77
N GLU A 178 12.93 23.86 -7.40
CA GLU A 178 13.06 23.39 -6.02
C GLU A 178 13.73 24.44 -5.09
N LEU A 179 14.75 25.13 -5.61
CA LEU A 179 15.43 26.20 -4.86
C LEU A 179 14.55 27.40 -4.62
N ASP A 180 13.73 27.80 -5.61
CA ASP A 180 12.81 28.91 -5.45
C ASP A 180 11.75 28.60 -4.38
N LYS A 181 11.21 27.35 -4.39
CA LYS A 181 10.30 26.86 -3.34
C LYS A 181 10.94 26.80 -1.97
N PHE A 182 12.17 26.36 -1.88
CA PHE A 182 12.92 26.29 -0.63
C PHE A 182 13.15 27.69 -0.06
N GLN A 183 13.48 28.66 -0.88
CA GLN A 183 13.67 30.06 -0.46
C GLN A 183 12.35 30.67 0.05
N ALA A 184 11.24 30.45 -0.67
CA ALA A 184 9.91 30.92 -0.27
C ALA A 184 9.51 30.32 1.09
N LEU A 185 9.62 29.01 1.27
CA LEU A 185 9.32 28.34 2.55
C LEU A 185 10.25 28.80 3.68
N THR A 186 11.56 28.99 3.40
CA THR A 186 12.51 29.47 4.41
C THR A 186 12.14 30.86 4.89
N GLY A 187 11.70 31.75 4.00
CA GLY A 187 11.19 33.08 4.37
C GLY A 187 9.97 32.98 5.29
N GLN A 188 9.00 32.13 4.98
CA GLN A 188 7.82 31.89 5.82
C GLN A 188 8.21 31.35 7.21
N ILE A 189 9.12 30.38 7.25
CA ILE A 189 9.60 29.76 8.50
C ILE A 189 10.33 30.79 9.36
N THR A 190 11.17 31.63 8.76
CA THR A 190 11.90 32.68 9.49
C THR A 190 10.94 33.68 10.11
N THR A 191 9.97 34.16 9.35
CA THR A 191 8.92 35.05 9.86
C THR A 191 8.12 34.41 10.99
N ALA A 192 7.76 33.14 10.86
CA ALA A 192 7.04 32.40 11.91
C ALA A 192 7.86 32.25 13.19
N LEU A 193 9.18 32.02 13.07
CA LEU A 193 10.10 31.95 14.23
C LEU A 193 10.22 33.30 14.93
N GLU A 194 10.33 34.40 14.19
CA GLU A 194 10.35 35.74 14.73
C GLU A 194 9.07 36.09 15.50
N GLN A 195 7.93 35.59 15.03
CA GLN A 195 6.62 35.73 15.68
C GLN A 195 6.40 34.70 16.80
N GLY A 196 7.35 33.81 17.05
CA GLY A 196 7.22 32.77 18.05
C GLY A 196 6.17 31.70 17.73
N GLN A 197 5.73 31.58 16.48
CA GLN A 197 4.66 30.68 16.06
C GLN A 197 5.14 29.23 15.92
N LYS A 198 4.36 28.28 16.45
CA LYS A 198 4.55 26.86 16.20
C LYS A 198 4.03 26.53 14.81
N THR A 199 4.86 25.96 13.94
CA THR A 199 4.59 25.81 12.51
C THR A 199 4.77 24.37 12.06
N LEU A 200 3.81 23.89 11.26
CA LEU A 200 3.83 22.58 10.61
C LEU A 200 3.97 22.77 9.10
N VAL A 201 4.95 22.10 8.47
CA VAL A 201 5.23 22.21 7.03
C VAL A 201 5.04 20.85 6.38
N TYR A 202 4.11 20.73 5.44
CA TYR A 202 3.83 19.49 4.74
C TYR A 202 4.60 19.36 3.42
N PHE A 203 5.18 18.16 3.24
CA PHE A 203 5.90 17.78 2.01
C PHE A 203 5.26 16.56 1.34
N PRO A 204 5.24 16.53 0.00
CA PRO A 204 4.64 15.41 -0.73
C PRO A 204 5.47 14.12 -0.66
N THR A 205 6.79 14.19 -0.43
CA THR A 205 7.68 13.02 -0.35
C THR A 205 8.72 13.17 0.75
N VAL A 206 9.19 12.04 1.29
CA VAL A 206 10.28 12.01 2.29
C VAL A 206 11.57 12.56 1.71
N SER A 207 11.93 12.19 0.48
CA SER A 207 13.15 12.68 -0.18
C SER A 207 13.19 14.21 -0.28
N LEU A 208 12.07 14.83 -0.63
CA LEU A 208 11.97 16.29 -0.71
C LEU A 208 12.06 16.95 0.67
N LEU A 209 11.41 16.36 1.67
CA LEU A 209 11.50 16.78 3.07
C LEU A 209 12.96 16.74 3.57
N GLU A 210 13.68 15.66 3.31
CA GLU A 210 15.07 15.50 3.75
C GLU A 210 16.01 16.50 3.06
N ARG A 211 15.81 16.78 1.77
CA ARG A 211 16.56 17.84 1.07
C ARG A 211 16.27 19.22 1.66
N PHE A 212 15.01 19.52 1.98
CA PHE A 212 14.65 20.77 2.63
C PHE A 212 15.20 20.85 4.06
N TYR A 213 15.18 19.76 4.82
CA TYR A 213 15.81 19.69 6.13
C TYR A 213 17.31 20.00 6.05
N THR A 214 18.02 19.41 5.09
CA THR A 214 19.44 19.72 4.82
C THR A 214 19.64 21.19 4.45
N HIS A 215 18.74 21.77 3.66
CA HIS A 215 18.73 23.19 3.34
C HIS A 215 18.56 24.05 4.61
N CYS A 216 17.63 23.71 5.50
CA CYS A 216 17.46 24.41 6.79
C CYS A 216 18.71 24.33 7.68
N LEU A 217 19.42 23.20 7.68
CA LEU A 217 20.71 23.07 8.42
C LEU A 217 21.76 24.04 7.84
N ALA A 218 21.86 24.13 6.53
CA ALA A 218 22.76 25.08 5.85
C ALA A 218 22.42 26.54 6.16
N GLN A 219 21.15 26.86 6.39
CA GLN A 219 20.64 28.18 6.79
C GLN A 219 20.70 28.43 8.32
N ARG A 220 21.36 27.55 9.08
CA ARG A 220 21.49 27.61 10.54
C ARG A 220 20.17 27.56 11.32
N LEU A 221 19.13 26.99 10.74
CA LEU A 221 17.83 26.81 11.39
C LEU A 221 17.69 25.49 12.16
N GLY A 222 18.74 24.66 12.22
CA GLY A 222 18.70 23.30 12.76
C GLY A 222 18.19 23.19 14.20
N ASN A 223 18.43 24.20 15.04
CA ASN A 223 17.95 24.20 16.42
C ASN A 223 16.46 24.45 16.57
N SER A 224 15.80 25.00 15.54
CA SER A 224 14.38 25.34 15.55
C SER A 224 13.52 24.36 14.76
N VAL A 225 14.15 23.50 13.92
CA VAL A 225 13.48 22.63 12.96
C VAL A 225 13.63 21.16 13.37
N THR A 226 12.54 20.42 13.30
CA THR A 226 12.53 18.96 13.44
C THR A 226 11.73 18.33 12.29
N ARG A 227 11.70 17.00 12.22
CA ARG A 227 11.07 16.26 11.11
C ARG A 227 10.30 15.03 11.56
N TYR A 228 9.24 14.67 10.80
CA TYR A 228 8.42 13.50 11.08
C TYR A 228 7.96 12.83 9.77
N HIS A 229 8.42 11.61 9.53
CA HIS A 229 8.03 10.81 8.37
C HIS A 229 8.18 9.31 8.63
N ALA A 230 7.62 8.48 7.75
CA ALA A 230 7.51 7.05 7.95
C ALA A 230 8.84 6.30 8.14
N GLN A 231 9.94 6.81 7.54
CA GLN A 231 11.26 6.15 7.57
C GLN A 231 12.07 6.38 8.85
N LEU A 232 11.66 7.30 9.71
CA LEU A 232 12.32 7.49 10.99
C LEU A 232 12.06 6.29 11.90
N SER A 233 13.04 5.95 12.73
CA SER A 233 12.87 4.96 13.80
C SER A 233 11.77 5.39 14.78
N GLY A 234 11.20 4.44 15.52
CA GLY A 234 10.19 4.75 16.53
C GLY A 234 10.69 5.73 17.59
N GLU A 235 11.92 5.56 18.03
CA GLU A 235 12.58 6.44 19.01
C GLU A 235 12.74 7.86 18.45
N ALA A 236 13.28 8.01 17.23
CA ALA A 236 13.45 9.32 16.60
C ALA A 236 12.11 10.03 16.36
N LYS A 237 11.04 9.28 16.02
CA LYS A 237 9.69 9.84 15.91
C LYS A 237 9.18 10.38 17.24
N ALA A 238 9.38 9.62 18.33
CA ALA A 238 8.95 10.02 19.67
C ALA A 238 9.70 11.24 20.16
N GLU A 239 11.02 11.28 20.00
CA GLU A 239 11.87 12.41 20.38
C GLU A 239 11.51 13.68 19.58
N ASN A 240 11.43 13.59 18.26
CA ASN A 240 11.09 14.72 17.41
C ASN A 240 9.69 15.28 17.68
N LEU A 241 8.74 14.40 17.99
CA LEU A 241 7.39 14.79 18.36
C LEU A 241 7.36 15.53 19.70
N GLU A 242 8.12 15.06 20.69
CA GLU A 242 8.20 15.68 22.01
C GLU A 242 8.94 17.04 21.95
N ASP A 243 10.03 17.14 21.18
CA ASP A 243 10.71 18.42 20.93
C ASP A 243 9.76 19.46 20.30
N PHE A 244 8.86 19.04 19.42
CA PHE A 244 7.86 19.92 18.82
C PHE A 244 6.71 20.22 19.79
N ARG A 245 6.22 19.22 20.52
CA ARG A 245 5.12 19.38 21.50
C ARG A 245 5.53 20.34 22.62
N SER A 246 6.71 20.18 23.18
CA SER A 246 7.24 21.05 24.23
C SER A 246 7.61 22.46 23.74
N GLY A 247 7.69 22.69 22.43
CA GLY A 247 8.12 23.97 21.84
C GLY A 247 9.63 24.20 21.85
N LYS A 248 10.44 23.19 22.21
CA LYS A 248 11.90 23.22 22.08
C LYS A 248 12.32 23.44 20.63
N ARG A 249 11.60 22.78 19.70
CA ARG A 249 11.69 23.03 18.26
C ARG A 249 10.31 23.45 17.77
N ARG A 250 10.22 24.65 17.18
CA ARG A 250 8.93 25.24 16.80
C ARG A 250 8.50 24.92 15.37
N ILE A 251 9.35 24.35 14.55
CA ILE A 251 9.07 24.01 13.17
C ILE A 251 9.13 22.49 13.00
N MET A 252 8.01 21.90 12.58
CA MET A 252 7.92 20.48 12.21
C MET A 252 7.83 20.36 10.70
N LEU A 253 8.80 19.69 10.08
CA LEU A 253 8.72 19.26 8.68
C LEU A 253 8.10 17.87 8.63
N ALA A 254 7.02 17.71 7.89
CA ALA A 254 6.26 16.48 7.92
C ALA A 254 5.83 16.01 6.53
N THR A 255 5.65 14.70 6.40
CA THR A 255 4.83 14.12 5.34
C THR A 255 3.44 13.80 5.90
N LYS A 256 2.54 13.26 5.07
CA LYS A 256 1.21 12.78 5.52
C LYS A 256 1.27 11.82 6.73
N ALA A 257 2.46 11.24 7.04
CA ALA A 257 2.65 10.44 8.25
C ALA A 257 2.44 11.22 9.56
N PHE A 258 2.61 12.55 9.55
CA PHE A 258 2.22 13.45 10.63
C PHE A 258 0.75 13.82 10.46
N GLY A 259 -0.09 12.82 10.54
CA GLY A 259 -1.48 13.00 10.20
C GLY A 259 -2.39 12.56 11.34
N MET A 260 -2.89 11.37 11.23
CA MET A 260 -3.87 10.81 12.15
C MET A 260 -3.23 10.51 13.52
N GLY A 261 -3.94 10.79 14.60
CA GLY A 261 -3.54 10.43 15.96
C GLY A 261 -2.56 11.36 16.68
N ILE A 262 -2.14 12.46 16.07
CA ILE A 262 -1.29 13.46 16.74
C ILE A 262 -2.13 14.66 17.11
N ASP A 263 -2.22 14.95 18.40
CA ASP A 263 -2.93 16.11 18.93
C ASP A 263 -1.93 17.13 19.53
N ILE A 264 -1.84 18.28 18.86
CA ILE A 264 -1.03 19.43 19.28
C ILE A 264 -1.92 20.65 19.08
N PRO A 265 -2.44 21.25 20.15
CA PRO A 265 -3.48 22.27 20.07
C PRO A 265 -2.99 23.63 19.60
N ASP A 266 -1.71 23.93 19.77
CA ASP A 266 -1.11 25.24 19.65
C ASP A 266 -0.32 25.47 18.34
N ILE A 267 -0.61 24.73 17.28
CA ILE A 267 -0.04 24.99 15.95
C ILE A 267 -0.71 26.24 15.37
N ALA A 268 0.06 27.32 15.21
CA ALA A 268 -0.46 28.57 14.68
C ALA A 268 -0.42 28.64 13.14
N LEU A 269 0.52 27.96 12.51
CA LEU A 269 0.74 28.04 11.07
C LEU A 269 0.91 26.64 10.44
N VAL A 270 0.18 26.40 9.36
CA VAL A 270 0.37 25.22 8.49
C VAL A 270 0.83 25.68 7.11
N LEU A 271 1.95 25.15 6.64
CA LEU A 271 2.52 25.45 5.33
C LEU A 271 2.48 24.19 4.46
N HIS A 272 2.23 24.38 3.15
CA HIS A 272 2.32 23.31 2.17
C HIS A 272 3.40 23.61 1.14
N PHE A 273 4.32 22.65 0.93
CA PHE A 273 5.27 22.73 -0.19
C PHE A 273 4.56 22.56 -1.54
N ALA A 274 3.63 21.64 -1.61
CA ALA A 274 2.82 21.33 -2.78
C ALA A 274 1.40 20.94 -2.34
N PRO A 275 0.39 21.01 -3.24
CA PRO A 275 -0.98 20.67 -2.89
C PRO A 275 -1.09 19.19 -2.48
N THR A 276 -2.09 18.92 -1.67
CA THR A 276 -2.54 17.55 -1.39
C THR A 276 -3.22 16.95 -2.63
N GLY A 277 -3.45 15.66 -2.65
CA GLY A 277 -4.03 15.03 -3.83
C GLY A 277 -5.56 15.17 -3.94
N ASN A 278 -6.24 15.62 -2.89
CA ASN A 278 -7.67 15.92 -2.87
C ASN A 278 -8.01 16.91 -1.74
N LEU A 279 -9.23 17.41 -1.77
CA LEU A 279 -9.70 18.42 -0.83
C LEU A 279 -9.89 17.86 0.59
N CYS A 280 -10.26 16.60 0.74
CA CYS A 280 -10.38 15.95 2.05
C CYS A 280 -9.03 15.92 2.79
N ASP A 281 -7.95 15.53 2.11
CA ASP A 281 -6.61 15.55 2.71
C ASP A 281 -6.16 16.97 3.06
N TYR A 282 -6.43 17.94 2.17
CA TYR A 282 -6.11 19.33 2.42
C TYR A 282 -6.80 19.84 3.69
N THR A 283 -8.10 19.57 3.82
CA THR A 283 -8.90 19.98 4.98
C THR A 283 -8.41 19.30 6.27
N GLN A 284 -8.02 18.03 6.22
CA GLN A 284 -7.42 17.35 7.37
C GLN A 284 -6.07 17.96 7.79
N GLU A 285 -5.23 18.32 6.82
CA GLU A 285 -3.89 18.87 7.09
C GLU A 285 -3.98 20.29 7.64
N ILE A 286 -4.80 21.17 7.03
CA ILE A 286 -5.01 22.54 7.55
C ILE A 286 -5.76 22.54 8.88
N GLY A 287 -6.66 21.59 9.11
CA GLY A 287 -7.41 21.42 10.36
C GLY A 287 -6.54 21.14 11.60
N ARG A 288 -5.23 20.98 11.42
CA ARG A 288 -4.27 20.88 12.53
C ARG A 288 -3.87 22.25 13.09
N ALA A 289 -4.06 23.31 12.30
CA ALA A 289 -3.90 24.67 12.81
C ALA A 289 -4.98 24.97 13.85
N ALA A 290 -4.58 25.70 14.90
CA ALA A 290 -5.51 26.31 15.87
C ALA A 290 -6.59 25.33 16.39
N ARG A 291 -6.19 24.16 16.88
CA ARG A 291 -7.14 23.25 17.54
C ARG A 291 -7.66 23.82 18.85
N ASP A 292 -6.83 24.57 19.54
CA ASP A 292 -7.27 25.43 20.63
C ASP A 292 -8.14 26.56 20.04
N PRO A 293 -9.41 26.71 20.48
CA PRO A 293 -10.31 27.74 19.97
C PRO A 293 -9.83 29.17 20.21
N GLU A 294 -8.98 29.39 21.21
CA GLU A 294 -8.42 30.69 21.54
C GLU A 294 -7.30 31.13 20.59
N ILE A 295 -6.81 30.20 19.74
CA ILE A 295 -5.74 30.48 18.79
C ILE A 295 -6.32 30.78 17.42
N HIS A 296 -5.84 31.84 16.78
CA HIS A 296 -6.06 32.10 15.36
C HIS A 296 -4.96 31.42 14.54
N GLY A 297 -5.35 30.49 13.69
CA GLY A 297 -4.46 29.73 12.82
C GLY A 297 -4.45 30.27 11.40
N ARG A 298 -3.36 29.97 10.71
CA ARG A 298 -3.22 30.27 9.28
C ARG A 298 -2.79 29.03 8.53
N ALA A 299 -3.38 28.81 7.38
CA ALA A 299 -2.93 27.81 6.42
C ALA A 299 -2.45 28.52 5.15
N VAL A 300 -1.17 28.44 4.86
CA VAL A 300 -0.55 29.17 3.75
C VAL A 300 0.00 28.21 2.72
N TYR A 301 -0.35 28.44 1.48
CA TYR A 301 0.20 27.73 0.34
C TYR A 301 0.64 28.71 -0.75
N GLU A 302 1.94 28.75 -1.02
CA GLU A 302 2.52 29.55 -2.11
C GLU A 302 2.71 28.62 -3.32
N HIS A 303 1.83 28.75 -4.32
CA HIS A 303 1.82 27.83 -5.46
C HIS A 303 2.75 28.26 -6.59
N MET A 304 3.29 27.26 -7.29
CA MET A 304 3.97 27.38 -8.56
C MET A 304 3.37 26.39 -9.57
N ALA A 305 3.39 26.71 -10.85
CA ALA A 305 2.78 25.87 -11.90
C ALA A 305 3.29 24.38 -11.89
N ASN A 306 4.52 24.17 -11.44
CA ASN A 306 5.11 22.84 -11.35
C ASN A 306 4.67 22.02 -10.12
N ASP A 307 4.01 22.61 -9.15
CA ASP A 307 3.59 21.92 -7.91
C ASP A 307 2.58 20.81 -8.20
N PHE A 308 1.69 21.01 -9.16
CA PHE A 308 0.67 20.02 -9.53
C PHE A 308 1.24 18.70 -10.08
N LYS A 309 2.50 18.67 -10.52
CA LYS A 309 3.20 17.43 -10.89
C LYS A 309 3.34 16.47 -9.71
N HIS A 310 3.43 17.00 -8.49
CA HIS A 310 3.51 16.19 -7.29
C HIS A 310 2.20 15.43 -7.00
N ILE A 311 1.03 16.03 -7.30
CA ILE A 311 -0.25 15.34 -7.18
C ILE A 311 -0.32 14.15 -8.12
N ASN A 312 -0.01 14.38 -9.41
CA ASN A 312 -0.03 13.32 -10.41
C ASN A 312 0.97 12.20 -10.07
N ARG A 313 2.14 12.54 -9.51
CA ARG A 313 3.15 11.57 -9.10
C ARG A 313 2.69 10.74 -7.90
N LEU A 314 2.09 11.34 -6.89
CA LEU A 314 1.55 10.65 -5.72
C LEU A 314 0.50 9.61 -6.10
N HIS A 315 -0.35 9.92 -7.08
CA HIS A 315 -1.34 8.98 -7.59
C HIS A 315 -0.79 7.96 -8.58
N GLY A 316 0.15 8.35 -9.43
CA GLY A 316 0.85 7.45 -10.36
C GLY A 316 1.59 6.31 -9.66
N LEU A 317 2.11 6.56 -8.45
CA LEU A 317 2.82 5.56 -7.63
C LEU A 317 1.89 4.52 -6.99
N SER A 318 0.64 4.85 -6.76
CA SER A 318 -0.35 3.96 -6.11
C SER A 318 -1.39 3.39 -7.07
N SER A 319 -1.46 3.88 -8.32
CA SER A 319 -2.49 3.45 -9.26
C SER A 319 -2.19 2.08 -9.85
N ILE A 320 -3.16 1.17 -9.69
CA ILE A 320 -3.17 -0.09 -10.42
C ILE A 320 -3.62 0.21 -11.85
N GLN A 321 -2.93 -0.37 -12.82
CA GLN A 321 -3.25 -0.21 -14.24
C GLN A 321 -4.21 -1.32 -14.73
N PRO A 322 -5.12 -1.06 -15.68
CA PRO A 322 -6.04 -2.07 -16.21
C PRO A 322 -5.34 -3.35 -16.68
N TRP A 323 -4.19 -3.23 -17.33
CA TRP A 323 -3.42 -4.37 -17.81
C TRP A 323 -2.87 -5.25 -16.66
N GLN A 324 -2.57 -4.68 -15.50
CA GLN A 324 -2.13 -5.42 -14.31
C GLN A 324 -3.27 -6.29 -13.76
N LEU A 325 -4.52 -5.82 -13.80
CA LEU A 325 -5.68 -6.63 -13.42
C LEU A 325 -5.84 -7.83 -14.35
N VAL A 326 -5.63 -7.63 -15.66
CA VAL A 326 -5.65 -8.74 -16.66
C VAL A 326 -4.57 -9.77 -16.34
N GLN A 327 -3.36 -9.33 -15.99
CA GLN A 327 -2.27 -10.24 -15.62
C GLN A 327 -2.57 -11.01 -14.33
N VAL A 328 -3.12 -10.35 -13.30
CA VAL A 328 -3.57 -11.04 -12.09
C VAL A 328 -4.60 -12.11 -12.41
N MET A 329 -5.60 -11.78 -13.24
CA MET A 329 -6.64 -12.74 -13.66
C MET A 329 -6.05 -13.92 -14.43
N ARG A 330 -5.12 -13.67 -15.33
CA ARG A 330 -4.40 -14.70 -16.08
C ARG A 330 -3.62 -15.63 -15.15
N LYS A 331 -2.87 -15.05 -14.23
CA LYS A 331 -2.09 -15.81 -13.24
C LYS A 331 -2.98 -16.64 -12.32
N VAL A 332 -4.10 -16.09 -11.86
CA VAL A 332 -5.10 -16.85 -11.07
C VAL A 332 -5.65 -18.03 -11.87
N LEU A 333 -6.03 -17.82 -13.14
CA LEU A 333 -6.53 -18.88 -14.01
C LEU A 333 -5.51 -19.99 -14.20
N GLN A 334 -4.24 -19.63 -14.43
CA GLN A 334 -3.14 -20.56 -14.57
C GLN A 334 -2.92 -21.40 -13.31
N LEU A 335 -2.76 -20.76 -12.14
CA LEU A 335 -2.57 -21.45 -10.87
C LEU A 335 -3.77 -22.37 -10.54
N TYR A 336 -4.98 -21.92 -10.86
CA TYR A 336 -6.17 -22.75 -10.70
C TYR A 336 -6.17 -23.99 -11.61
N ARG A 337 -5.77 -23.84 -12.88
CA ARG A 337 -5.66 -24.98 -13.82
C ARG A 337 -4.60 -26.00 -13.35
N GLN A 338 -3.45 -25.52 -12.89
CA GLN A 338 -2.39 -26.38 -12.32
C GLN A 338 -2.90 -27.12 -11.07
N HIS A 339 -3.54 -26.40 -10.15
CA HIS A 339 -4.12 -26.98 -8.95
C HIS A 339 -5.17 -28.05 -9.30
N ARG A 340 -6.01 -27.79 -10.29
CA ARG A 340 -7.02 -28.75 -10.78
C ARG A 340 -6.40 -29.99 -11.42
N ALA A 341 -5.30 -29.83 -12.14
CA ALA A 341 -4.60 -30.96 -12.80
C ALA A 341 -3.89 -31.86 -11.79
N SER A 342 -3.42 -31.30 -10.67
CA SER A 342 -2.74 -32.05 -9.60
C SER A 342 -3.70 -32.82 -8.67
N GLN A 343 -5.02 -32.50 -8.70
CA GLN A 343 -6.01 -33.17 -7.85
C GLN A 343 -6.49 -34.49 -8.46
N PRO A 344 -6.71 -35.54 -7.65
CA PRO A 344 -7.32 -36.77 -8.11
C PRO A 344 -8.76 -36.51 -8.60
N ALA A 345 -9.18 -37.20 -9.65
CA ALA A 345 -10.51 -37.04 -10.27
C ALA A 345 -11.69 -37.28 -9.31
N THR A 346 -11.45 -37.98 -8.22
CA THR A 346 -12.41 -38.33 -7.15
C THR A 346 -12.56 -37.25 -6.08
N ALA A 347 -11.71 -36.20 -6.06
CA ALA A 347 -11.78 -35.14 -5.06
C ALA A 347 -12.98 -34.23 -5.34
N THR A 348 -14.05 -34.37 -4.56
CA THR A 348 -15.25 -33.52 -4.64
C THR A 348 -15.23 -32.33 -3.72
N LYS A 349 -14.51 -32.41 -2.59
CA LYS A 349 -14.34 -31.32 -1.62
C LYS A 349 -13.14 -30.45 -2.00
N HIS A 350 -13.26 -29.16 -1.77
CA HIS A 350 -12.21 -28.14 -1.98
C HIS A 350 -11.72 -27.95 -3.43
N ARG A 351 -12.49 -28.43 -4.40
CA ARG A 351 -12.10 -28.40 -5.82
C ARG A 351 -11.97 -26.99 -6.41
N ASN A 352 -12.70 -26.03 -5.86
CA ASN A 352 -12.68 -24.62 -6.29
C ASN A 352 -11.86 -23.72 -5.38
N GLU A 353 -11.19 -24.29 -4.38
CA GLU A 353 -10.35 -23.57 -3.44
C GLU A 353 -8.92 -23.53 -3.95
N LEU A 354 -8.32 -22.36 -3.90
CA LEU A 354 -6.94 -22.13 -4.30
C LEU A 354 -6.23 -21.30 -3.22
N LEU A 355 -5.14 -21.82 -2.70
CA LEU A 355 -4.29 -21.11 -1.75
C LEU A 355 -3.01 -20.68 -2.48
N VAL A 356 -2.75 -19.36 -2.52
CA VAL A 356 -1.62 -18.80 -3.25
C VAL A 356 -0.83 -17.85 -2.36
N ASP A 357 0.47 -17.77 -2.59
CA ASP A 357 1.33 -16.76 -1.99
C ASP A 357 1.33 -15.52 -2.90
N ALA A 358 1.19 -14.34 -2.29
CA ALA A 358 1.13 -13.08 -3.02
C ALA A 358 2.43 -12.78 -3.79
N GLU A 359 3.54 -13.36 -3.35
CA GLU A 359 4.85 -13.28 -3.99
C GLU A 359 4.85 -13.78 -5.44
N SER A 360 3.99 -14.76 -5.77
CA SER A 360 3.82 -15.26 -7.15
C SER A 360 3.30 -14.20 -8.12
N PHE A 361 2.74 -13.10 -7.61
CA PHE A 361 2.17 -11.98 -8.39
C PHE A 361 3.01 -10.70 -8.30
N ALA A 362 4.05 -10.66 -7.47
CA ALA A 362 4.78 -9.44 -7.15
C ALA A 362 5.39 -8.75 -8.38
N TYR A 363 5.84 -9.53 -9.38
CA TYR A 363 6.42 -9.03 -10.62
C TYR A 363 5.46 -8.13 -11.43
N ILE A 364 4.12 -8.35 -11.31
CA ILE A 364 3.10 -7.57 -12.00
C ILE A 364 3.10 -6.11 -11.51
N PHE A 365 3.47 -5.91 -10.25
CA PHE A 365 3.45 -4.61 -9.57
C PHE A 365 4.84 -4.03 -9.33
N ALA A 366 5.89 -4.65 -9.89
CA ALA A 366 7.22 -4.08 -9.88
C ALA A 366 7.18 -2.67 -10.51
N SER A 367 7.69 -1.68 -9.81
CA SER A 367 7.59 -0.29 -10.22
C SER A 367 8.97 0.34 -10.41
N PRO A 368 9.09 1.25 -11.39
CA PRO A 368 10.36 1.81 -11.82
C PRO A 368 10.97 2.88 -10.94
N ASN A 369 10.20 3.43 -10.01
CA ASN A 369 10.66 4.55 -9.21
C ASN A 369 10.86 4.11 -7.77
N GLY A 370 12.12 3.97 -7.34
CA GLY A 370 12.54 3.58 -5.99
C GLY A 370 12.17 4.55 -4.85
N GLU A 371 11.21 5.45 -5.07
CA GLU A 371 10.69 6.32 -4.03
C GLU A 371 9.49 5.64 -3.37
N HIS A 372 9.70 5.15 -2.15
CA HIS A 372 8.69 4.70 -1.17
C HIS A 372 7.40 4.12 -1.76
N GLN A 373 7.53 2.96 -2.33
CA GLN A 373 6.42 2.23 -2.91
C GLN A 373 5.61 1.56 -1.81
N GLN A 374 4.28 1.61 -1.98
CA GLN A 374 3.45 0.60 -1.35
C GLN A 374 4.01 -0.77 -1.73
N ASP A 375 4.13 -1.63 -0.72
CA ASP A 375 4.51 -3.03 -0.86
C ASP A 375 3.81 -3.65 -2.09
N PRO A 376 4.53 -4.22 -3.06
CA PRO A 376 3.94 -4.91 -4.22
C PRO A 376 2.86 -5.91 -3.81
N LEU A 377 3.01 -6.54 -2.67
CA LEU A 377 2.09 -7.53 -2.12
C LEU A 377 0.77 -6.89 -1.65
N ALA A 378 0.80 -5.68 -1.12
CA ALA A 378 -0.42 -4.92 -0.83
C ALA A 378 -1.19 -4.59 -2.11
N LYS A 379 -0.47 -4.29 -3.21
CA LYS A 379 -1.08 -4.06 -4.54
C LYS A 379 -1.73 -5.33 -5.11
N VAL A 380 -1.16 -6.51 -4.87
CA VAL A 380 -1.78 -7.78 -5.27
C VAL A 380 -3.15 -7.94 -4.63
N LYS A 381 -3.24 -7.76 -3.32
CA LYS A 381 -4.53 -7.81 -2.58
C LYS A 381 -5.52 -6.79 -3.12
N THR A 382 -5.07 -5.57 -3.34
CA THR A 382 -5.90 -4.48 -3.90
C THR A 382 -6.43 -4.83 -5.29
N ALA A 383 -5.58 -5.35 -6.17
CA ALA A 383 -5.98 -5.76 -7.52
C ALA A 383 -7.04 -6.87 -7.50
N MET A 384 -6.85 -7.88 -6.67
CA MET A 384 -7.83 -8.97 -6.51
C MET A 384 -9.16 -8.45 -5.98
N LEU A 385 -9.15 -7.52 -5.03
CA LEU A 385 -10.36 -6.88 -4.53
C LEU A 385 -11.07 -6.02 -5.58
N LEU A 386 -10.32 -5.25 -6.38
CA LEU A 386 -10.89 -4.48 -7.50
C LEU A 386 -11.60 -5.39 -8.50
N ILE A 387 -11.01 -6.55 -8.83
CA ILE A 387 -11.63 -7.54 -9.72
C ILE A 387 -12.91 -8.10 -9.08
N GLN A 388 -12.83 -8.48 -7.81
CA GLN A 388 -13.98 -9.04 -7.07
C GLN A 388 -15.12 -8.03 -6.98
N LYS A 389 -14.86 -6.82 -6.46
CA LYS A 389 -15.89 -5.80 -6.19
C LYS A 389 -16.52 -5.24 -7.46
N ASP A 390 -15.75 -5.03 -8.54
CA ASP A 390 -16.31 -4.64 -9.82
C ASP A 390 -17.28 -5.69 -10.38
N SER A 391 -16.97 -6.96 -10.19
CA SER A 391 -17.79 -8.08 -10.68
C SER A 391 -19.00 -8.35 -9.78
N GLU A 392 -18.88 -8.19 -8.45
CA GLU A 392 -20.01 -8.27 -7.51
C GLU A 392 -21.10 -7.25 -7.86
N ALA A 393 -20.72 -6.05 -8.26
CA ALA A 393 -21.66 -5.01 -8.70
C ALA A 393 -22.46 -5.39 -9.97
N ARG A 394 -21.99 -6.40 -10.72
CA ARG A 394 -22.63 -6.88 -11.96
C ARG A 394 -23.36 -8.22 -11.80
N GLY A 395 -23.32 -8.81 -10.61
CA GLY A 395 -23.97 -10.08 -10.32
C GLY A 395 -23.15 -11.00 -9.44
N TYR A 396 -21.98 -11.45 -9.90
CA TYR A 396 -21.10 -12.30 -9.09
C TYR A 396 -19.65 -12.22 -9.57
N ALA A 397 -18.72 -12.33 -8.61
CA ALA A 397 -17.30 -12.27 -8.86
C ALA A 397 -16.75 -13.57 -9.46
N PRO A 398 -15.71 -13.54 -10.30
CA PRO A 398 -15.05 -14.73 -10.82
C PRO A 398 -14.41 -15.56 -9.69
N PHE A 399 -13.95 -14.89 -8.65
CA PHE A 399 -13.46 -15.49 -7.42
C PHE A 399 -13.79 -14.61 -6.21
N ILE A 400 -13.79 -15.21 -5.04
CA ILE A 400 -13.85 -14.53 -3.74
C ILE A 400 -12.48 -14.68 -3.10
N MET A 401 -11.86 -13.56 -2.72
CA MET A 401 -10.56 -13.52 -2.06
C MET A 401 -10.72 -13.26 -0.57
N ARG A 402 -9.98 -13.99 0.24
CA ARG A 402 -9.82 -13.73 1.68
C ARG A 402 -8.36 -13.87 2.08
N PRO A 403 -7.81 -12.98 2.91
CA PRO A 403 -6.52 -13.21 3.51
C PRO A 403 -6.60 -14.42 4.44
N SER A 404 -5.67 -15.35 4.28
CA SER A 404 -5.50 -16.47 5.20
C SER A 404 -4.63 -16.03 6.38
N PRO A 405 -4.72 -16.64 7.56
CA PRO A 405 -3.74 -16.45 8.63
C PRO A 405 -2.32 -16.68 8.14
N LEU A 406 -1.35 -16.08 8.84
CA LEU A 406 0.06 -16.31 8.54
C LEU A 406 0.38 -17.80 8.60
N PHE A 407 1.08 -18.28 7.58
CA PHE A 407 1.53 -19.66 7.54
C PHE A 407 2.56 -19.91 8.63
N THR A 408 2.32 -20.97 9.39
CA THR A 408 3.10 -21.27 10.60
C THR A 408 4.39 -22.04 10.33
N HIS A 409 4.59 -22.51 9.11
CA HIS A 409 5.81 -23.16 8.64
C HIS A 409 6.61 -22.23 7.74
N GLY A 410 7.87 -22.51 7.53
CA GLY A 410 8.72 -21.80 6.57
C GLY A 410 9.88 -22.68 6.13
N TYR A 411 10.34 -22.47 4.90
CA TYR A 411 11.52 -23.12 4.37
C TYR A 411 12.77 -22.32 4.73
N PHE A 412 13.81 -23.02 5.16
CA PHE A 412 15.08 -22.41 5.52
C PHE A 412 16.25 -23.25 5.00
N LEU A 413 17.26 -22.56 4.48
CA LEU A 413 18.57 -23.14 4.21
C LEU A 413 19.33 -23.20 5.53
N LEU A 414 19.58 -24.41 6.02
CA LEU A 414 20.25 -24.66 7.30
C LEU A 414 21.39 -25.64 7.13
N SER A 415 22.47 -25.41 7.87
CA SER A 415 23.46 -26.50 8.12
C SER A 415 22.85 -27.54 9.06
N SER A 416 23.42 -28.76 9.05
CA SER A 416 22.99 -29.81 9.99
C SER A 416 23.16 -29.37 11.45
N ALA A 417 24.16 -28.52 11.74
CA ALA A 417 24.41 -27.97 13.05
C ALA A 417 23.32 -26.96 13.46
N ASP A 418 22.93 -26.07 12.53
CA ASP A 418 21.85 -25.09 12.77
C ASP A 418 20.51 -25.78 12.96
N ALA A 419 20.21 -26.82 12.14
CA ALA A 419 19.00 -27.62 12.30
C ALA A 419 18.96 -28.35 13.65
N ALA A 420 20.06 -28.88 14.08
CA ALA A 420 20.20 -29.48 15.41
C ALA A 420 20.00 -28.44 16.53
N ALA A 421 20.54 -27.23 16.36
CA ALA A 421 20.37 -26.14 17.31
C ALA A 421 18.89 -25.69 17.38
N VAL A 422 18.17 -25.59 16.25
CA VAL A 422 16.72 -25.33 16.22
C VAL A 422 15.97 -26.44 16.96
N ASN A 423 16.31 -27.70 16.72
CA ASN A 423 15.68 -28.84 17.38
C ASN A 423 16.03 -28.94 18.86
N CYS A 424 17.18 -28.38 19.32
CA CYS A 424 17.47 -28.23 20.74
C CYS A 424 16.55 -27.17 21.42
N ILE A 425 16.17 -26.11 20.70
CA ILE A 425 15.22 -25.10 21.21
C ILE A 425 13.81 -25.70 21.29
N CYS A 426 13.41 -26.42 20.25
CA CYS A 426 12.09 -27.06 20.19
C CYS A 426 12.21 -28.37 19.39
N THR A 427 12.11 -29.49 20.09
CA THR A 427 12.30 -30.85 19.51
C THR A 427 11.34 -31.05 18.32
N GLY A 428 11.91 -31.41 17.16
CA GLY A 428 11.17 -31.67 15.93
C GLY A 428 10.59 -30.41 15.24
N ALA A 429 11.10 -29.22 15.56
CA ALA A 429 10.68 -27.99 14.89
C ALA A 429 11.31 -27.84 13.49
N ALA A 430 12.50 -28.39 13.25
CA ALA A 430 13.14 -28.41 11.95
C ALA A 430 13.14 -29.84 11.38
N THR A 431 12.51 -30.03 10.23
CA THR A 431 12.45 -31.32 9.49
C THR A 431 13.07 -31.16 8.12
N LEU A 432 13.97 -32.13 7.75
CA LEU A 432 14.65 -32.11 6.47
C LEU A 432 13.63 -32.27 5.33
N GLN A 433 13.64 -31.36 4.37
CA GLN A 433 12.83 -31.40 3.16
C GLN A 433 13.63 -31.78 1.91
N ASP A 434 14.83 -31.23 1.80
CA ASP A 434 15.72 -31.48 0.67
C ASP A 434 17.16 -31.54 1.19
N GLU A 435 17.75 -32.76 1.14
CA GLU A 435 19.09 -33.01 1.62
C GLU A 435 20.15 -32.36 0.71
N ALA A 436 19.93 -32.42 -0.61
CA ALA A 436 20.87 -31.88 -1.58
C ALA A 436 20.96 -30.35 -1.52
N ALA A 437 19.85 -29.69 -1.27
CA ALA A 437 19.77 -28.25 -1.13
C ALA A 437 19.97 -27.75 0.31
N GLY A 438 20.03 -28.65 1.30
CA GLY A 438 20.12 -28.27 2.71
C GLY A 438 18.89 -27.51 3.22
N VAL A 439 17.71 -27.85 2.73
CA VAL A 439 16.45 -27.17 3.04
C VAL A 439 15.69 -27.92 4.11
N TYR A 440 15.29 -27.17 5.12
CA TYR A 440 14.44 -27.66 6.21
C TYR A 440 13.11 -26.91 6.22
N ASP A 441 12.04 -27.64 6.48
CA ASP A 441 10.76 -27.06 6.89
C ASP A 441 10.81 -26.84 8.40
N VAL A 442 10.61 -25.58 8.81
CA VAL A 442 10.65 -25.17 10.20
C VAL A 442 9.24 -24.79 10.66
N ASP A 443 8.76 -25.46 11.72
CA ASP A 443 7.51 -25.08 12.41
C ASP A 443 7.75 -23.82 13.24
N LEU A 444 7.47 -22.68 12.62
CA LEU A 444 7.68 -21.35 13.19
C LEU A 444 6.77 -21.10 14.39
N ALA A 445 5.55 -21.67 14.41
CA ALA A 445 4.62 -21.48 15.53
C ALA A 445 5.13 -22.18 16.79
N ARG A 446 5.61 -23.41 16.66
CA ARG A 446 6.23 -24.15 17.77
C ARG A 446 7.52 -23.50 18.24
N LEU A 447 8.36 -23.06 17.30
CA LEU A 447 9.62 -22.36 17.60
C LEU A 447 9.33 -21.05 18.35
N TRP A 448 8.39 -20.26 17.87
CA TRP A 448 7.94 -19.00 18.51
C TRP A 448 7.37 -19.26 19.92
N SER A 449 6.47 -20.23 20.06
CA SER A 449 5.83 -20.53 21.34
C SER A 449 6.81 -21.04 22.39
N SER A 450 7.91 -21.69 22.00
CA SER A 450 8.91 -22.22 22.94
C SER A 450 9.82 -21.13 23.52
N ARG A 451 10.05 -20.02 22.84
CA ARG A 451 11.04 -19.01 23.26
C ARG A 451 10.60 -17.55 23.17
N TRP A 452 9.86 -17.15 22.12
CA TRP A 452 9.62 -15.73 21.81
C TRP A 452 8.18 -15.27 22.03
N GLN A 453 7.28 -16.14 22.44
CA GLN A 453 5.87 -15.81 22.64
C GLN A 453 5.61 -14.67 23.62
N ASN A 454 6.53 -14.44 24.56
CA ASN A 454 6.43 -13.38 25.56
C ASN A 454 6.97 -12.04 25.07
N ASP A 455 7.92 -12.06 24.11
CA ASP A 455 8.63 -10.88 23.64
C ASP A 455 8.01 -10.31 22.36
N PHE A 456 7.58 -11.19 21.44
CA PHE A 456 7.07 -10.80 20.14
C PHE A 456 5.73 -11.49 19.83
N SER A 457 4.82 -10.81 19.14
CA SER A 457 3.70 -11.47 18.49
C SER A 457 4.19 -12.38 17.34
N PHE A 458 3.45 -13.44 17.00
CA PHE A 458 3.86 -14.34 15.91
C PHE A 458 4.10 -13.61 14.57
N PRO A 459 3.24 -12.64 14.13
CA PRO A 459 3.52 -11.86 12.94
C PRO A 459 4.82 -11.05 13.03
N GLN A 460 5.09 -10.44 14.19
CA GLN A 460 6.31 -9.66 14.42
C GLN A 460 7.55 -10.55 14.44
N PHE A 461 7.49 -11.70 15.10
CA PHE A 461 8.55 -12.71 15.09
C PHE A 461 8.86 -13.18 13.65
N LYS A 462 7.82 -13.55 12.89
CA LYS A 462 8.00 -13.98 11.50
C LYS A 462 8.60 -12.87 10.63
N TYR A 463 8.11 -11.64 10.75
CA TYR A 463 8.66 -10.49 10.04
C TYR A 463 10.14 -10.28 10.35
N LEU A 464 10.52 -10.26 11.63
CA LEU A 464 11.92 -10.09 12.05
C LEU A 464 12.79 -11.24 11.53
N LEU A 465 12.30 -12.47 11.61
CA LEU A 465 13.04 -13.65 11.14
C LEU A 465 13.37 -13.56 9.64
N TYR A 466 12.47 -13.04 8.82
CA TYR A 466 12.63 -12.91 7.37
C TYR A 466 13.40 -11.66 6.92
N THR A 467 13.35 -10.57 7.69
CA THR A 467 13.89 -9.27 7.26
C THR A 467 15.03 -8.75 8.12
N HIS A 468 15.03 -9.06 9.41
CA HIS A 468 15.93 -8.51 10.43
C HIS A 468 16.27 -9.57 11.48
N SER A 469 16.77 -10.72 11.05
CA SER A 469 17.14 -11.81 11.97
C SER A 469 18.19 -11.40 13.01
N ASP A 470 19.00 -10.39 12.70
CA ASP A 470 19.96 -9.75 13.61
C ASP A 470 19.31 -9.12 14.86
N LYS A 471 18.03 -8.75 14.76
CA LYS A 471 17.26 -8.17 15.88
C LYS A 471 16.57 -9.22 16.76
N LEU A 472 16.56 -10.47 16.34
CA LEU A 472 16.09 -11.55 17.19
C LEU A 472 17.24 -12.00 18.12
N PRO A 473 16.97 -12.21 19.43
CA PRO A 473 17.97 -12.75 20.36
C PRO A 473 18.20 -14.24 20.08
N LEU A 474 18.68 -14.53 18.87
CA LEU A 474 19.21 -15.83 18.49
C LEU A 474 20.62 -15.96 19.10
N ASN A 475 21.04 -17.19 19.46
CA ASN A 475 22.44 -17.42 19.81
C ASN A 475 23.30 -17.00 18.62
N ALA A 476 24.42 -16.34 18.84
CA ALA A 476 25.31 -15.78 17.82
C ALA A 476 25.81 -16.80 16.76
N GLN A 477 25.53 -18.09 16.94
CA GLN A 477 25.91 -19.20 16.05
C GLN A 477 24.76 -19.75 15.19
N LEU A 478 23.53 -19.26 15.35
CA LEU A 478 22.38 -19.79 14.61
C LEU A 478 22.08 -18.93 13.40
N HIS A 479 22.32 -19.47 12.21
CA HIS A 479 22.02 -18.82 10.93
C HIS A 479 20.78 -19.43 10.29
N LEU A 480 19.66 -18.70 10.30
CA LEU A 480 18.43 -19.05 9.64
C LEU A 480 18.30 -18.24 8.34
N THR A 481 18.58 -18.86 7.20
CA THR A 481 18.41 -18.22 5.90
C THR A 481 17.05 -18.61 5.32
N PRO A 482 16.06 -17.68 5.30
CA PRO A 482 14.75 -17.97 4.74
C PRO A 482 14.85 -18.33 3.26
N ALA A 483 14.06 -19.31 2.83
CA ALA A 483 13.98 -19.76 1.46
C ALA A 483 12.53 -19.84 0.99
N MET A 484 12.34 -19.74 -0.32
CA MET A 484 11.06 -19.96 -1.00
C MET A 484 11.19 -21.14 -1.95
N GLN A 485 10.15 -21.96 -1.99
CA GLN A 485 10.03 -23.00 -2.99
C GLN A 485 9.59 -22.37 -4.31
N LEU A 486 10.36 -22.58 -5.37
CA LEU A 486 10.01 -22.22 -6.74
C LEU A 486 9.64 -23.49 -7.50
N THR A 487 8.45 -23.52 -8.07
CA THR A 487 7.99 -24.56 -8.99
C THR A 487 7.91 -24.00 -10.39
N LEU A 488 8.50 -24.69 -11.37
CA LEU A 488 8.53 -24.31 -12.79
C LEU A 488 7.84 -25.37 -13.64
N GLU A 489 7.06 -24.91 -14.61
CA GLU A 489 6.47 -25.72 -15.67
C GLU A 489 6.85 -25.10 -17.01
N TRP A 490 7.73 -25.76 -17.75
CA TRP A 490 8.24 -25.28 -19.04
C TRP A 490 7.32 -25.65 -20.18
N HIS A 491 7.13 -24.72 -21.10
CA HIS A 491 6.43 -24.98 -22.34
C HIS A 491 7.33 -25.75 -23.32
N THR A 492 6.72 -26.49 -24.22
CA THR A 492 7.44 -27.24 -25.23
C THR A 492 8.28 -26.31 -26.12
N ASN A 493 9.52 -26.69 -26.39
CA ASN A 493 10.47 -25.90 -27.20
C ASN A 493 10.82 -24.50 -26.63
N ALA A 494 10.86 -24.34 -25.30
CA ALA A 494 11.15 -23.07 -24.65
C ALA A 494 12.48 -22.44 -25.13
N ASP A 495 13.54 -23.23 -25.33
CA ASP A 495 14.87 -22.74 -25.81
C ASP A 495 14.79 -22.08 -27.18
N ALA A 496 14.17 -22.76 -28.15
CA ALA A 496 14.03 -22.24 -29.51
C ALA A 496 13.16 -20.99 -29.53
N ARG A 497 12.06 -21.00 -28.77
CA ARG A 497 11.15 -19.86 -28.63
C ARG A 497 11.83 -18.67 -27.94
N PHE A 498 12.58 -18.94 -26.86
CA PHE A 498 13.30 -17.88 -26.14
C PHE A 498 14.29 -17.16 -27.06
N SER A 499 15.05 -17.91 -27.86
CA SER A 499 16.03 -17.32 -28.79
C SER A 499 15.38 -16.38 -29.82
N VAL A 500 14.19 -16.73 -30.34
CA VAL A 500 13.44 -15.88 -31.29
C VAL A 500 12.87 -14.64 -30.60
N LEU A 501 12.24 -14.82 -29.44
CA LEU A 501 11.62 -13.75 -28.66
C LEU A 501 12.66 -12.74 -28.16
N LEU A 502 13.78 -13.24 -27.65
CA LEU A 502 14.86 -12.40 -27.17
C LEU A 502 15.50 -11.58 -28.30
N ARG A 503 15.69 -12.17 -29.49
CA ARG A 503 16.20 -11.44 -30.65
C ARG A 503 15.28 -10.31 -31.04
N ALA A 504 13.97 -10.58 -31.12
CA ALA A 504 12.99 -9.55 -31.46
C ALA A 504 12.96 -8.42 -30.41
N LEU A 505 13.01 -8.75 -29.13
CA LEU A 505 13.10 -7.73 -28.07
C LEU A 505 14.39 -6.91 -28.17
N LYS A 506 15.54 -7.56 -28.36
CA LYS A 506 16.83 -6.87 -28.53
C LYS A 506 16.79 -5.90 -29.72
N GLU A 507 16.24 -6.31 -30.85
CA GLU A 507 16.13 -5.44 -32.05
C GLU A 507 15.30 -4.20 -31.74
N ILE A 508 14.12 -4.36 -31.10
CA ILE A 508 13.21 -3.25 -30.75
C ILE A 508 13.90 -2.25 -29.80
N PHE A 509 14.50 -2.76 -28.72
CA PHE A 509 15.10 -1.91 -27.69
C PHE A 509 16.41 -1.26 -28.13
N PHE A 510 17.26 -1.98 -28.88
CA PHE A 510 18.52 -1.42 -29.39
C PHE A 510 18.30 -0.40 -30.47
N GLU A 511 17.28 -0.53 -31.31
CA GLU A 511 16.93 0.48 -32.29
C GLU A 511 16.51 1.77 -31.59
N ALA A 512 15.64 1.71 -30.59
CA ALA A 512 15.26 2.88 -29.80
C ALA A 512 16.48 3.54 -29.13
N ALA A 513 17.39 2.74 -28.55
CA ALA A 513 18.58 3.23 -27.88
C ALA A 513 19.57 3.91 -28.85
N ARG A 514 19.75 3.37 -30.06
CA ARG A 514 20.68 3.90 -31.09
C ARG A 514 20.13 5.14 -31.78
N SER A 515 18.84 5.15 -32.10
CA SER A 515 18.19 6.29 -32.77
C SER A 515 17.99 7.48 -31.85
N GLY A 516 18.03 7.27 -30.52
CA GLY A 516 17.67 8.27 -29.54
C GLY A 516 16.18 8.64 -29.55
N GLN A 517 15.37 7.90 -30.30
CA GLN A 517 13.91 8.08 -30.33
C GLN A 517 13.25 7.44 -29.11
N TYR A 518 12.08 7.94 -28.79
CA TYR A 518 11.29 7.33 -27.73
C TYR A 518 10.71 5.98 -28.16
N LEU A 519 10.71 5.03 -27.23
CA LEU A 519 10.05 3.75 -27.38
C LEU A 519 8.61 3.87 -26.91
N TYR A 520 7.65 3.57 -27.75
CA TYR A 520 6.23 3.51 -27.42
C TYR A 520 5.82 2.08 -27.12
N ASP A 521 5.16 1.84 -26.00
CA ASP A 521 4.79 0.48 -25.56
C ASP A 521 3.88 -0.23 -26.57
N ARG A 522 2.98 0.51 -27.26
CA ARG A 522 2.08 -0.05 -28.28
C ARG A 522 2.80 -0.42 -29.56
N ASP A 523 3.71 0.44 -30.04
CA ASP A 523 4.51 0.16 -31.24
C ASP A 523 5.44 -1.04 -30.99
N ALA A 524 6.15 -1.04 -29.87
CA ALA A 524 6.98 -2.16 -29.46
C ALA A 524 6.21 -3.47 -29.38
N ALA A 525 4.97 -3.45 -28.85
CA ALA A 525 4.11 -4.62 -28.78
C ALA A 525 3.65 -5.09 -30.18
N ALA A 526 3.29 -4.18 -31.07
CA ALA A 526 2.91 -4.53 -32.44
C ALA A 526 4.08 -5.19 -33.21
N ARG A 527 5.29 -4.65 -33.09
CA ARG A 527 6.51 -5.20 -33.66
C ARG A 527 6.88 -6.56 -33.09
N LEU A 528 6.76 -6.73 -31.75
CA LEU A 528 6.98 -8.02 -31.11
C LEU A 528 5.98 -9.07 -31.59
N ALA A 529 4.68 -8.72 -31.67
CA ALA A 529 3.64 -9.60 -32.18
C ALA A 529 3.94 -10.07 -33.63
N GLN A 530 4.32 -9.14 -34.50
CA GLN A 530 4.65 -9.42 -35.90
C GLN A 530 5.88 -10.34 -36.04
N ALA A 531 6.92 -10.09 -35.24
CA ALA A 531 8.17 -10.85 -35.32
C ALA A 531 8.07 -12.26 -34.73
N THR A 532 7.14 -12.50 -33.81
CA THR A 532 7.12 -13.72 -32.97
C THR A 532 5.84 -14.53 -33.08
N GLY A 533 4.78 -13.98 -33.71
CA GLY A 533 3.46 -14.62 -33.77
C GLY A 533 2.67 -14.62 -32.46
N LEU A 534 3.12 -13.90 -31.44
CA LEU A 534 2.36 -13.70 -30.21
C LEU A 534 1.06 -12.92 -30.51
N SER A 535 0.00 -13.22 -29.77
CA SER A 535 -1.21 -12.40 -29.82
C SER A 535 -0.91 -10.96 -29.39
N SER A 536 -1.63 -9.98 -29.94
CA SER A 536 -1.46 -8.56 -29.62
C SER A 536 -1.56 -8.31 -28.10
N THR A 537 -2.47 -8.99 -27.41
CA THR A 537 -2.66 -8.90 -25.96
C THR A 537 -1.44 -9.41 -25.21
N ARG A 538 -0.89 -10.57 -25.62
CA ARG A 538 0.33 -11.15 -25.01
C ARG A 538 1.55 -10.29 -25.29
N ALA A 539 1.73 -9.83 -26.51
CA ALA A 539 2.86 -8.95 -26.86
C ALA A 539 2.83 -7.65 -26.07
N THR A 540 1.64 -7.04 -25.89
CA THR A 540 1.48 -5.83 -25.07
C THR A 540 1.85 -6.09 -23.61
N SER A 541 1.38 -7.18 -23.02
CA SER A 541 1.72 -7.57 -21.66
C SER A 541 3.23 -7.82 -21.52
N ALA A 542 3.81 -8.57 -22.45
CA ALA A 542 5.24 -8.91 -22.44
C ALA A 542 6.13 -7.65 -22.49
N VAL A 543 5.86 -6.71 -23.40
CA VAL A 543 6.63 -5.45 -23.49
C VAL A 543 6.54 -4.66 -22.19
N ARG A 544 5.35 -4.56 -21.58
CA ARG A 544 5.15 -3.83 -20.32
C ARG A 544 5.88 -4.50 -19.15
N VAL A 545 5.86 -5.83 -19.07
CA VAL A 545 6.59 -6.57 -18.05
C VAL A 545 8.10 -6.47 -18.28
N VAL A 546 8.59 -6.52 -19.52
CA VAL A 546 10.00 -6.27 -19.83
C VAL A 546 10.42 -4.87 -19.38
N LEU A 547 9.64 -3.83 -19.69
CA LEU A 547 9.91 -2.47 -19.25
C LEU A 547 9.93 -2.35 -17.71
N ALA A 548 8.98 -2.98 -17.02
CA ALA A 548 8.94 -3.03 -15.55
C ALA A 548 10.14 -3.81 -14.98
N ALA A 549 10.50 -4.94 -15.59
CA ALA A 549 11.66 -5.75 -15.19
C ALA A 549 12.99 -5.01 -15.36
N VAL A 550 13.18 -4.29 -16.50
CA VAL A 550 14.36 -3.43 -16.71
C VAL A 550 14.47 -2.39 -15.61
N GLN A 551 13.37 -1.79 -15.24
CA GLN A 551 13.34 -0.75 -14.21
C GLN A 551 13.60 -1.30 -12.81
N SER A 552 13.04 -2.46 -12.49
CA SER A 552 13.31 -3.18 -11.22
C SER A 552 14.77 -3.64 -11.14
N TRP A 553 15.29 -4.22 -12.21
CA TRP A 553 16.68 -4.67 -12.28
C TRP A 553 17.68 -3.52 -12.07
N GLN A 554 17.39 -2.33 -12.59
CA GLN A 554 18.22 -1.12 -12.39
C GLN A 554 18.42 -0.78 -10.90
N GLN A 555 17.43 -1.00 -10.07
CA GLN A 555 17.49 -0.67 -8.64
C GLN A 555 18.47 -1.56 -7.88
N HIS A 556 18.62 -2.81 -8.32
CA HIS A 556 19.50 -3.80 -7.69
C HIS A 556 20.94 -3.79 -8.27
N SER A 557 21.18 -3.03 -9.32
CA SER A 557 22.49 -2.91 -9.95
C SER A 557 23.29 -1.78 -9.29
N SER A 558 24.20 -2.12 -8.39
CA SER A 558 25.00 -1.18 -7.58
C SER A 558 25.90 -0.22 -8.35
N ARG A 559 26.07 -0.39 -9.67
CA ARG A 559 26.98 0.43 -10.50
C ARG A 559 26.36 1.71 -11.05
N LEU A 560 25.06 1.95 -10.92
CA LEU A 560 24.38 3.01 -11.68
C LEU A 560 23.34 3.76 -10.86
N GLN A 561 23.73 4.91 -10.33
CA GLN A 561 22.85 5.86 -9.63
C GLN A 561 21.91 6.67 -10.56
N ARG A 562 21.91 6.47 -11.87
CA ARG A 562 21.04 7.20 -12.83
C ARG A 562 20.14 6.25 -13.58
N THR A 563 18.83 6.48 -13.49
CA THR A 563 17.80 5.74 -14.23
C THR A 563 18.00 5.90 -15.75
N ARG A 564 18.12 4.80 -16.49
CA ARG A 564 18.46 4.80 -17.91
C ARG A 564 17.35 4.34 -18.84
N VAL A 565 16.29 3.75 -18.29
CA VAL A 565 15.00 3.58 -18.96
C VAL A 565 13.98 4.36 -18.18
N LEU A 566 13.50 5.48 -18.71
CA LEU A 566 12.58 6.40 -18.04
C LEU A 566 11.29 6.52 -18.83
N ARG A 567 10.16 6.33 -18.14
CA ARG A 567 8.87 6.73 -18.67
C ARG A 567 8.79 8.26 -18.71
N ARG A 568 8.49 8.82 -19.89
CA ARG A 568 8.41 10.27 -20.11
C ARG A 568 6.98 10.79 -20.05
N GLY A 569 6.02 10.05 -20.56
CA GLY A 569 4.64 10.46 -20.63
C GLY A 569 3.73 9.40 -21.21
N THR A 570 2.54 9.80 -21.59
CA THR A 570 1.58 8.99 -22.34
C THR A 570 1.01 9.86 -23.45
N THR A 571 1.10 9.37 -24.67
CA THR A 571 0.57 10.01 -25.90
C THR A 571 -0.57 9.17 -26.47
N GLN A 572 -1.10 9.58 -27.63
CA GLN A 572 -2.07 8.77 -28.37
C GLN A 572 -1.45 7.43 -28.85
N GLU A 573 -0.13 7.39 -29.04
CA GLU A 573 0.63 6.21 -29.46
C GLU A 573 0.98 5.25 -28.31
N GLY A 574 0.70 5.64 -27.08
CA GLY A 574 0.94 4.83 -25.89
C GLY A 574 1.85 5.48 -24.86
N ALA A 575 2.36 4.68 -23.95
CA ALA A 575 3.34 5.12 -22.95
C ALA A 575 4.72 5.26 -23.62
N GLU A 576 5.37 6.38 -23.37
CA GLU A 576 6.60 6.84 -23.98
C GLU A 576 7.79 6.60 -23.05
N TYR A 577 8.85 5.94 -23.56
CA TYR A 577 10.03 5.59 -22.79
C TYR A 577 11.31 6.06 -23.50
N SER A 578 12.23 6.64 -22.73
CA SER A 578 13.61 6.89 -23.16
C SER A 578 14.47 5.67 -22.80
N VAL A 579 15.19 5.12 -23.75
CA VAL A 579 16.06 3.93 -23.60
C VAL A 579 17.51 4.32 -23.87
N VAL A 580 18.46 3.83 -23.07
CA VAL A 580 19.89 4.14 -23.20
C VAL A 580 20.73 2.86 -23.24
N ASP A 581 21.57 2.71 -24.26
CA ASP A 581 22.63 1.71 -24.37
C ASP A 581 23.95 2.25 -23.73
N PRO A 582 24.83 1.48 -23.09
CA PRO A 582 24.94 0.00 -23.08
C PRO A 582 24.09 -0.70 -22.00
N PHE A 583 23.29 0.02 -21.26
CA PHE A 583 22.58 -0.47 -20.10
C PHE A 583 21.53 -1.54 -20.44
N ILE A 584 20.83 -1.36 -21.54
CA ILE A 584 19.85 -2.34 -22.02
C ILE A 584 20.53 -3.66 -22.44
N SER A 585 21.78 -3.58 -22.92
CA SER A 585 22.60 -4.75 -23.24
C SER A 585 22.91 -5.60 -22.00
N GLU A 586 23.24 -4.95 -20.87
CA GLU A 586 23.50 -5.62 -19.60
C GLU A 586 22.24 -6.32 -19.06
N PHE A 587 21.08 -5.67 -19.19
CA PHE A 587 19.80 -6.28 -18.82
C PHE A 587 19.49 -7.55 -19.61
N PHE A 588 19.64 -7.50 -20.94
CA PHE A 588 19.38 -8.67 -21.77
C PHE A 588 20.38 -9.80 -21.51
N HIS A 589 21.64 -9.47 -21.23
CA HIS A 589 22.63 -10.46 -20.82
C HIS A 589 22.24 -11.12 -19.48
N TRP A 590 21.80 -10.33 -18.51
CA TRP A 590 21.28 -10.86 -17.24
C TRP A 590 20.05 -11.75 -17.45
N LEU A 591 19.14 -11.39 -18.37
CA LEU A 591 17.97 -12.20 -18.69
C LEU A 591 18.36 -13.56 -19.33
N GLU A 592 19.36 -13.56 -20.23
CA GLU A 592 19.92 -14.78 -20.81
C GLU A 592 20.54 -15.70 -19.74
N GLN A 593 21.32 -15.14 -18.85
CA GLN A 593 21.91 -15.89 -17.73
C GLN A 593 20.82 -16.46 -16.82
N SER A 594 19.81 -15.67 -16.48
CA SER A 594 18.68 -16.11 -15.65
C SER A 594 17.91 -17.22 -16.33
N PHE A 595 17.64 -17.14 -17.63
CA PHE A 595 17.02 -18.21 -18.41
C PHE A 595 17.85 -19.50 -18.34
N SER A 596 19.15 -19.44 -18.61
CA SER A 596 20.03 -20.62 -18.58
C SER A 596 20.05 -21.30 -17.21
N VAL A 597 20.14 -20.51 -16.14
CA VAL A 597 20.12 -21.04 -14.76
C VAL A 597 18.77 -21.68 -14.41
N LEU A 598 17.68 -21.08 -14.85
CA LEU A 598 16.34 -21.59 -14.57
C LEU A 598 16.03 -22.84 -15.39
N HIS A 599 16.45 -22.89 -16.66
CA HIS A 599 16.15 -23.99 -17.58
C HIS A 599 17.03 -25.23 -17.36
N SER A 600 18.28 -25.05 -16.95
CA SER A 600 19.20 -26.17 -16.68
C SER A 600 19.01 -26.84 -15.32
N GLY A 601 18.23 -26.23 -14.42
CA GLY A 601 18.01 -26.73 -13.09
C GLY A 601 16.74 -27.57 -12.94
N GLU A 602 16.49 -28.03 -11.72
CA GLU A 602 15.28 -28.79 -11.37
C GLU A 602 14.02 -27.91 -11.48
N THR A 603 12.91 -28.53 -11.83
CA THR A 603 11.61 -27.87 -11.93
C THR A 603 11.03 -27.44 -10.58
N CYS A 604 11.46 -28.09 -9.50
CA CYS A 604 11.17 -27.69 -8.13
C CYS A 604 12.49 -27.44 -7.41
N ARG A 605 12.68 -26.23 -6.91
CA ARG A 605 13.90 -25.84 -6.19
C ARG A 605 13.62 -24.82 -5.11
N TYR A 606 14.58 -24.62 -4.23
CA TYR A 606 14.49 -23.64 -3.17
C TYR A 606 15.44 -22.49 -3.43
N LEU A 607 14.92 -21.27 -3.32
CA LEU A 607 15.67 -20.03 -3.51
C LEU A 607 15.75 -19.26 -2.18
N PRO A 608 16.91 -18.74 -1.79
CA PRO A 608 17.00 -17.84 -0.64
C PRO A 608 16.14 -16.60 -0.90
N VAL A 609 15.53 -16.05 0.13
CA VAL A 609 14.68 -14.86 0.00
C VAL A 609 15.53 -13.63 -0.32
N ASN A 610 16.60 -13.41 0.44
CA ASN A 610 17.45 -12.22 0.37
C ASN A 610 18.93 -12.59 0.15
N ASP A 611 19.73 -11.59 -0.16
CA ASP A 611 21.22 -11.57 -0.10
C ASP A 611 22.03 -12.45 -1.05
N SER A 612 21.43 -12.99 -2.13
CA SER A 612 22.22 -13.68 -3.15
C SER A 612 21.86 -13.23 -4.56
N ALA A 613 22.77 -13.48 -5.51
CA ALA A 613 22.52 -13.25 -6.94
C ALA A 613 21.36 -14.12 -7.48
N GLN A 614 21.04 -15.22 -6.79
CA GLN A 614 19.97 -16.17 -7.11
C GLN A 614 18.80 -16.08 -6.13
N SER A 615 18.66 -14.98 -5.41
CA SER A 615 17.53 -14.81 -4.49
C SER A 615 16.19 -14.72 -5.26
N SER A 616 15.11 -15.14 -4.59
CA SER A 616 13.76 -15.08 -5.15
C SER A 616 13.41 -13.65 -5.58
N GLU A 617 13.82 -12.64 -4.81
CA GLU A 617 13.59 -11.24 -5.10
C GLU A 617 14.27 -10.79 -6.42
N ARG A 618 15.50 -11.22 -6.69
CA ARG A 618 16.23 -10.91 -7.92
C ARG A 618 15.75 -11.68 -9.13
N LEU A 619 15.30 -12.92 -8.97
CA LEU A 619 14.82 -13.76 -10.06
C LEU A 619 13.36 -13.52 -10.45
N THR A 620 12.53 -12.99 -9.54
CA THR A 620 11.11 -12.73 -9.80
C THR A 620 10.85 -11.87 -11.06
N PRO A 621 11.62 -10.79 -11.37
CA PRO A 621 11.44 -10.05 -12.62
C PRO A 621 11.74 -10.89 -13.87
N ALA A 622 12.77 -11.75 -13.84
CA ALA A 622 13.07 -12.65 -14.95
C ALA A 622 11.98 -13.70 -15.14
N LEU A 623 11.51 -14.31 -14.05
CA LEU A 623 10.39 -15.25 -14.06
C LEU A 623 9.14 -14.63 -14.65
N GLY A 624 8.82 -13.39 -14.27
CA GLY A 624 7.70 -12.64 -14.82
C GLY A 624 7.83 -12.37 -16.34
N VAL A 625 9.01 -12.01 -16.81
CA VAL A 625 9.29 -11.83 -18.24
C VAL A 625 9.12 -13.15 -19.00
N LEU A 626 9.70 -14.24 -18.51
CA LEU A 626 9.62 -15.55 -19.15
C LEU A 626 8.20 -16.09 -19.19
N GLU A 627 7.40 -15.86 -18.15
CA GLU A 627 5.99 -16.25 -18.11
C GLU A 627 5.14 -15.44 -19.10
N GLU A 628 5.34 -14.12 -19.19
CA GLU A 628 4.60 -13.27 -20.15
C GLU A 628 5.03 -13.53 -21.60
N LEU A 629 6.24 -14.01 -21.82
CA LEU A 629 6.70 -14.51 -23.12
C LEU A 629 6.16 -15.92 -23.45
N ASP A 630 5.34 -16.48 -22.59
CA ASP A 630 4.72 -17.81 -22.78
C ASP A 630 5.77 -18.94 -22.90
N LEU A 631 6.83 -18.88 -22.08
CA LEU A 631 7.92 -19.85 -22.07
C LEU A 631 7.82 -20.83 -20.89
N LEU A 632 7.31 -20.34 -19.78
CA LEU A 632 7.13 -21.12 -18.57
C LEU A 632 5.92 -20.64 -17.77
N HIS A 633 5.52 -21.46 -16.81
CA HIS A 633 4.68 -21.07 -15.69
C HIS A 633 5.44 -21.29 -14.39
N PHE A 634 5.24 -20.40 -13.41
CA PHE A 634 5.89 -20.56 -12.11
C PHE A 634 4.93 -20.30 -10.94
N ALA A 635 5.27 -20.86 -9.78
CA ALA A 635 4.66 -20.56 -8.50
C ALA A 635 5.75 -20.43 -7.44
N LEU A 636 5.58 -19.46 -6.53
CA LEU A 636 6.42 -19.27 -5.35
C LEU A 636 5.61 -19.62 -4.10
N LEU A 637 6.23 -20.32 -3.16
CA LEU A 637 5.59 -20.77 -1.93
C LEU A 637 6.55 -20.59 -0.74
N GLY A 638 6.03 -20.18 0.41
CA GLY A 638 6.79 -20.07 1.65
C GLY A 638 7.27 -18.67 2.02
N GLY A 639 6.68 -17.62 1.44
CA GLY A 639 7.01 -16.22 1.75
C GLY A 639 6.66 -15.77 3.17
N SER A 640 7.10 -14.56 3.51
CA SER A 640 6.86 -13.95 4.83
C SER A 640 5.42 -13.50 5.05
N ASN A 641 4.66 -13.34 3.96
CA ASN A 641 3.33 -12.74 3.97
C ASN A 641 2.21 -13.76 4.19
N SER A 642 1.01 -13.24 4.47
CA SER A 642 -0.19 -14.07 4.54
C SER A 642 -0.51 -14.64 3.16
N ARG A 643 -0.90 -15.90 3.12
CA ARG A 643 -1.44 -16.51 1.92
C ARG A 643 -2.80 -15.92 1.58
N LEU A 644 -3.15 -15.95 0.31
CA LEU A 644 -4.45 -15.56 -0.21
C LEU A 644 -5.27 -16.81 -0.50
N TYR A 645 -6.39 -16.93 0.17
CA TYR A 645 -7.38 -17.95 -0.11
C TYR A 645 -8.33 -17.40 -1.19
N LEU A 646 -8.41 -18.10 -2.31
CA LEU A 646 -9.29 -17.78 -3.42
C LEU A 646 -10.31 -18.91 -3.58
N TYR A 647 -11.58 -18.57 -3.58
CA TYR A 647 -12.64 -19.47 -4.01
C TYR A 647 -13.08 -19.11 -5.42
N ILE A 648 -12.81 -19.98 -6.39
CA ILE A 648 -13.09 -19.74 -7.79
C ILE A 648 -14.56 -20.09 -8.08
N ASN A 649 -15.36 -19.07 -8.38
CA ASN A 649 -16.78 -19.23 -8.73
C ASN A 649 -16.92 -19.66 -10.19
N GLN A 650 -16.13 -19.04 -11.09
CA GLN A 650 -16.19 -19.31 -12.52
C GLN A 650 -14.90 -18.92 -13.24
N THR A 651 -14.56 -19.62 -14.29
CA THR A 651 -13.36 -19.34 -15.10
C THR A 651 -13.63 -18.45 -16.31
N GLN A 652 -14.88 -18.34 -16.77
CA GLN A 652 -15.21 -17.62 -18.01
C GLN A 652 -14.72 -16.17 -18.01
N THR A 653 -14.92 -15.42 -16.93
CA THR A 653 -14.44 -14.04 -16.82
C THR A 653 -12.91 -13.97 -16.87
N LEU A 654 -12.21 -14.93 -16.26
CA LEU A 654 -10.76 -15.03 -16.29
C LEU A 654 -10.24 -15.32 -17.70
N GLU A 655 -10.94 -16.20 -18.44
CA GLU A 655 -10.62 -16.55 -19.83
C GLU A 655 -10.88 -15.40 -20.80
N LEU A 656 -11.97 -14.65 -20.60
CA LEU A 656 -12.26 -13.44 -21.37
C LEU A 656 -11.19 -12.36 -21.15
N ALA A 657 -10.68 -12.21 -19.92
CA ALA A 657 -9.58 -11.31 -19.63
C ALA A 657 -8.30 -11.70 -20.37
N ASP A 658 -7.97 -12.98 -20.41
CA ASP A 658 -6.80 -13.49 -21.14
C ASP A 658 -6.90 -13.22 -22.66
N ARG A 659 -8.11 -13.20 -23.20
CA ARG A 659 -8.39 -12.82 -24.61
C ARG A 659 -8.46 -11.31 -24.87
N GLY A 660 -8.28 -10.47 -23.85
CA GLY A 660 -8.29 -9.01 -23.96
C GLY A 660 -9.69 -8.36 -23.85
N PHE A 661 -10.72 -9.07 -23.44
CA PHE A 661 -12.10 -8.58 -23.33
C PHE A 661 -12.50 -8.21 -21.90
N TYR A 662 -11.55 -7.76 -21.08
CA TYR A 662 -11.84 -7.35 -19.70
C TYR A 662 -11.74 -5.84 -19.52
N ARG A 663 -12.77 -5.28 -18.91
CA ARG A 663 -12.86 -3.87 -18.52
C ARG A 663 -13.32 -3.77 -17.08
N ASN A 664 -12.55 -3.09 -16.24
CA ASN A 664 -12.90 -2.86 -14.84
C ASN A 664 -13.47 -1.45 -14.67
N ARG A 665 -14.81 -1.37 -14.55
CA ARG A 665 -15.53 -0.08 -14.41
C ARG A 665 -15.26 0.62 -13.10
N LEU A 666 -14.96 -0.16 -12.03
CA LEU A 666 -14.61 0.42 -10.73
C LEU A 666 -13.29 1.17 -10.81
N LEU A 667 -12.26 0.55 -11.43
CA LEU A 667 -10.96 1.19 -11.63
C LEU A 667 -11.06 2.43 -12.51
N GLU A 668 -11.86 2.38 -13.58
CA GLU A 668 -12.09 3.55 -14.45
C GLU A 668 -12.74 4.70 -13.70
N ARG A 669 -13.75 4.43 -12.88
CA ARG A 669 -14.38 5.45 -12.02
C ARG A 669 -13.37 6.04 -11.03
N ILE A 670 -12.52 5.21 -10.41
CA ILE A 670 -11.47 5.69 -9.51
C ILE A 670 -10.51 6.62 -10.26
N ALA A 671 -10.07 6.26 -11.45
CA ALA A 671 -9.16 7.07 -12.26
C ALA A 671 -9.80 8.40 -12.70
N GLN A 672 -11.07 8.37 -13.14
CA GLN A 672 -11.81 9.55 -13.52
C GLN A 672 -11.95 10.55 -12.36
N ARG A 673 -12.44 10.07 -11.25
CA ARG A 673 -12.60 10.88 -10.05
C ARG A 673 -11.28 11.49 -9.59
N HIS A 674 -10.17 10.74 -9.69
CA HIS A 674 -8.86 11.32 -9.41
C HIS A 674 -8.58 12.51 -10.32
N THR A 675 -8.86 12.37 -11.62
CA THR A 675 -8.69 13.46 -12.58
C THR A 675 -9.54 14.66 -12.20
N ASP A 676 -10.79 14.43 -11.81
CA ASP A 676 -11.71 15.51 -11.38
C ASP A 676 -11.23 16.17 -10.08
N ALA A 677 -10.73 15.39 -9.11
CA ALA A 677 -10.14 15.94 -7.88
C ALA A 677 -8.92 16.82 -8.16
N VAL A 678 -8.03 16.40 -9.08
CA VAL A 678 -6.87 17.22 -9.49
C VAL A 678 -7.30 18.51 -10.17
N ARG A 679 -8.33 18.47 -11.02
CA ARG A 679 -8.87 19.66 -11.69
C ARG A 679 -9.46 20.62 -10.66
N LEU A 680 -10.25 20.12 -9.72
CA LEU A 680 -10.83 20.93 -8.64
C LEU A 680 -9.74 21.59 -7.79
N MET A 681 -8.75 20.83 -7.36
CA MET A 681 -7.63 21.35 -6.56
C MET A 681 -6.83 22.40 -7.33
N SER A 682 -6.56 22.15 -8.62
CA SER A 682 -5.88 23.12 -9.47
C SER A 682 -6.67 24.42 -9.57
N TRP A 683 -7.96 24.32 -9.86
CA TRP A 683 -8.83 25.48 -9.96
C TRP A 683 -8.91 26.25 -8.64
N LEU A 684 -9.18 25.58 -7.52
CA LEU A 684 -9.26 26.22 -6.20
C LEU A 684 -7.99 27.01 -5.84
N PHE A 685 -6.83 26.47 -6.17
CA PHE A 685 -5.56 27.06 -5.76
C PHE A 685 -5.00 28.08 -6.74
N THR A 686 -5.55 28.21 -7.95
CA THR A 686 -5.09 29.19 -8.94
C THR A 686 -6.08 30.32 -9.19
N SER A 687 -7.29 30.26 -8.63
CA SER A 687 -8.36 31.26 -8.90
C SER A 687 -8.27 32.54 -8.07
N GLY A 688 -7.32 32.65 -7.14
CA GLY A 688 -7.09 33.85 -6.35
C GLY A 688 -8.24 34.17 -5.36
N PHE A 689 -8.91 33.15 -4.85
CA PHE A 689 -10.01 33.30 -3.90
C PHE A 689 -9.55 33.87 -2.55
N SER A 690 -10.44 34.68 -1.92
CA SER A 690 -10.29 35.08 -0.52
C SER A 690 -10.48 33.88 0.41
N SER A 691 -10.04 33.99 1.68
CA SER A 691 -10.24 32.95 2.69
C SER A 691 -11.70 32.54 2.83
N GLU A 692 -12.63 33.52 2.84
CA GLU A 692 -14.05 33.25 2.93
C GLU A 692 -14.58 32.47 1.73
N GLN A 693 -14.21 32.89 0.51
CA GLN A 693 -14.59 32.18 -0.71
C GLN A 693 -14.05 30.77 -0.77
N LEU A 694 -12.80 30.53 -0.31
CA LEU A 694 -12.23 29.20 -0.24
C LEU A 694 -13.03 28.29 0.71
N TRP A 695 -13.39 28.79 1.88
CA TRP A 695 -14.23 28.06 2.83
C TRP A 695 -15.62 27.77 2.26
N ASP A 696 -16.23 28.69 1.53
CA ASP A 696 -17.51 28.44 0.86
C ASP A 696 -17.41 27.30 -0.16
N ARG A 697 -16.34 27.27 -0.99
CA ARG A 697 -16.12 26.19 -1.97
C ARG A 697 -15.84 24.84 -1.29
N ILE A 698 -15.11 24.87 -0.16
CA ILE A 698 -14.87 23.67 0.66
C ILE A 698 -16.18 23.12 1.24
N GLU A 699 -17.02 23.97 1.79
CA GLU A 699 -18.35 23.57 2.32
C GLU A 699 -19.24 22.99 1.23
N GLU A 700 -19.32 23.65 0.06
CA GLU A 700 -20.07 23.15 -1.11
C GLU A 700 -19.60 21.73 -1.50
N TYR A 701 -18.29 21.51 -1.57
CA TYR A 701 -17.73 20.19 -1.88
C TYR A 701 -18.16 19.12 -0.88
N PHE A 702 -18.02 19.37 0.44
CA PHE A 702 -18.36 18.38 1.46
C PHE A 702 -19.86 18.12 1.56
N LEU A 703 -20.70 19.11 1.25
CA LEU A 703 -22.15 18.95 1.20
C LEU A 703 -22.66 18.37 -0.13
N GLY A 704 -21.76 18.12 -1.10
CA GLY A 704 -22.14 17.62 -2.42
C GLY A 704 -22.96 18.59 -3.24
N LEU A 705 -22.85 19.87 -2.94
CA LEU A 705 -23.52 20.95 -3.68
C LEU A 705 -22.73 21.30 -4.95
N PRO A 706 -23.38 21.85 -5.98
CA PRO A 706 -22.67 22.42 -7.12
C PRO A 706 -21.68 23.48 -6.65
N ILE A 707 -20.40 23.32 -6.99
CA ILE A 707 -19.35 24.27 -6.58
C ILE A 707 -19.43 25.48 -7.49
N GLN A 708 -19.73 26.65 -6.91
CA GLN A 708 -19.95 27.87 -7.66
C GLN A 708 -18.70 28.31 -8.44
N GLY A 709 -18.83 28.44 -9.76
CA GLY A 709 -17.73 28.82 -10.67
C GLY A 709 -16.81 27.67 -11.11
N PHE A 710 -17.14 26.46 -10.72
CA PHE A 710 -16.43 25.25 -11.19
C PHE A 710 -17.34 24.44 -12.12
N ASP A 711 -17.04 24.47 -13.43
CA ASP A 711 -17.73 23.64 -14.40
C ASP A 711 -17.17 22.21 -14.36
N ALA A 712 -17.80 21.33 -13.62
CA ALA A 712 -17.57 19.91 -13.77
C ALA A 712 -18.04 19.47 -15.18
N PRO A 713 -17.32 18.60 -15.92
CA PRO A 713 -17.81 18.09 -17.20
C PRO A 713 -19.15 17.40 -16.96
N SER A 714 -20.19 17.81 -17.71
CA SER A 714 -21.52 17.23 -17.58
C SER A 714 -21.49 15.73 -17.80
N ALA A 715 -22.31 14.98 -17.06
CA ALA A 715 -22.44 13.51 -17.19
C ALA A 715 -22.83 13.07 -18.61
N GLU A 716 -23.35 13.97 -19.45
CA GLU A 716 -23.74 13.72 -20.84
C GLU A 716 -22.57 13.71 -21.85
N SER A 717 -21.40 14.21 -21.46
CA SER A 717 -20.18 14.18 -22.29
C SER A 717 -19.25 12.99 -21.95
N ARG A 718 -19.73 12.04 -21.17
CA ARG A 718 -18.95 10.90 -20.62
C ARG A 718 -19.20 9.58 -21.36
#